data_a1765a83be31a022e4afd81f8c2c83e2
#
_entry.id   a1765a83be31a022e4afd81f8c2c83e2
#
_cell.length_a   1.000
_cell.length_b   1.000
_cell.length_c   1.000
_cell.angle_alpha   90.00
_cell.angle_beta   90.00
_cell.angle_gamma   90.00
#
_symmetry.space_group_name_H-M   'P 1'
#
loop_
_entity.id
_entity.type
_entity.pdbx_description
1 polymer ?
#
loop_
_entity_poly.entity_id
_entity_poly.type
_entity_poly.pdbx_seq_one_letter_code
_entity_poly.pdbx_strand_id
1 'polypeptide(L)'
;MTVATKPAIHCVEGPTQELLDWVQAVEHSDLTIFEKGLKIATRLGAHYRADGLVEIGFWTPQLMAQVMRKLEIYFEVLTPLEPIDVSVPEQVVEFRRDRLNLIQQGEFHWGVIEGMTPGTAEQLGSFYWLRYIDQNEQLQAIRDPLAHSLPYGVFAPAELYDLDTLQKNRTDLDYIRRTSASALPDQDTRLATDTHRIPRVRAPRNILQLHIGTASKEGTFKGLTQIYQTISEKLAQGQALTPIEESYIGYDAVQFLPTEPTIEYRDEYSPESEFFSFAGESGDIISIELTKPNTQDWGYDVPILGSSTTNSALLSSLRPDEVIELISTLHNFFTGPIQVIYDLVYGHADNQSELLLPHQFLKGPNMYGQDLNHQLPMVRAIFLEMQRRKINTGADGIRVDGGQDFRFFNPLSGRVEYDDAYLLAMSDLVQEIEGCQRLLFTIYEDGRPWPQEGWEDISTYRELIELKPDAYQWGPLIFAHNTPTLNGVWEKKWRRVCEVMYEGDRWITGCANHDTVRRGNQVSTDADINWNLGKTLPEVLRHAYDNPAVTLWVYGFSPGLPMDFINATLHAPWMFFRNTDERYGVKVVSEEAGFLDWQITPELFKRKKAFPRLKSLGFKDIGELREFSKALNAIMEENDYNISAVVAAIRNCIEGKEEACNIPNIKSLRRPGMLRFLSKMDLDRLKQFARWFMEDCYEICNVGHYATQVNPTQTAYNLSIRQFRHRYPWLRHNLSGTDRFNKISEPEATIFYGVRSNPERPEETVAMVAHMGGKAHRIQLADLLQLEGEDWQVAIASPGLTLKDLNDFELQDTQAVLLTKT
;
A
#
# COMPACT_ATOMS: atom_id res chain seq x y z
N MET A 1 -7.12 13.67 -47.22
CA MET A 1 -5.87 13.03 -46.77
C MET A 1 -6.09 11.56 -46.91
N THR A 2 -5.32 10.83 -47.69
CA THR A 2 -5.37 9.38 -47.75
C THR A 2 -4.92 8.84 -46.38
N VAL A 3 -5.82 8.22 -45.66
CA VAL A 3 -5.49 7.45 -44.45
C VAL A 3 -4.47 6.38 -44.89
N ALA A 4 -3.24 6.53 -44.45
CA ALA A 4 -2.25 5.46 -44.62
C ALA A 4 -2.82 4.24 -43.96
N THR A 5 -3.18 3.23 -44.73
CA THR A 5 -3.65 1.93 -44.18
C THR A 5 -2.51 1.38 -43.34
N LYS A 6 -2.73 1.33 -41.98
CA LYS A 6 -1.79 0.62 -41.09
C LYS A 6 -1.62 -0.81 -41.62
N PRO A 7 -0.41 -1.39 -41.58
CA PRO A 7 -0.17 -2.75 -42.07
C PRO A 7 -1.09 -3.75 -41.41
N ALA A 8 -1.46 -4.81 -42.10
CA ALA A 8 -2.27 -5.87 -41.54
C ALA A 8 -1.48 -6.58 -40.42
N ILE A 9 -2.12 -6.81 -39.30
CA ILE A 9 -1.53 -7.55 -38.17
C ILE A 9 -1.51 -9.04 -38.52
N HIS A 10 -0.36 -9.70 -38.39
CA HIS A 10 -0.22 -11.12 -38.69
C HIS A 10 0.88 -11.80 -37.88
N CYS A 11 0.77 -13.12 -37.71
CA CYS A 11 1.83 -13.95 -37.12
C CYS A 11 2.98 -14.13 -38.12
N VAL A 12 4.21 -14.02 -37.62
CA VAL A 12 5.43 -14.22 -38.40
C VAL A 12 5.97 -15.62 -38.13
N GLU A 13 5.98 -16.50 -39.15
CA GLU A 13 6.27 -17.93 -38.99
C GLU A 13 7.68 -18.20 -38.42
N GLY A 14 8.74 -17.63 -38.99
CA GLY A 14 10.12 -17.86 -38.59
C GLY A 14 10.39 -17.54 -37.12
N PRO A 15 10.21 -16.31 -36.69
CA PRO A 15 10.36 -15.90 -35.26
C PRO A 15 9.44 -16.68 -34.32
N THR A 16 8.22 -17.02 -34.75
CA THR A 16 7.32 -17.86 -33.95
C THR A 16 7.90 -19.26 -33.74
N GLN A 17 8.47 -19.87 -34.80
CA GLN A 17 9.12 -21.18 -34.68
C GLN A 17 10.36 -21.12 -33.77
N GLU A 18 11.17 -20.07 -33.85
CA GLU A 18 12.30 -19.85 -32.94
C GLU A 18 11.86 -19.78 -31.47
N LEU A 19 10.74 -19.10 -31.20
CA LEU A 19 10.14 -19.03 -29.86
C LEU A 19 9.70 -20.42 -29.38
N LEU A 20 9.00 -21.18 -30.23
CA LEU A 20 8.54 -22.52 -29.88
C LEU A 20 9.72 -23.49 -29.64
N ASP A 21 10.77 -23.40 -30.44
CA ASP A 21 11.98 -24.19 -30.26
C ASP A 21 12.67 -23.87 -28.93
N TRP A 22 12.69 -22.59 -28.53
CA TRP A 22 13.20 -22.16 -27.24
C TRP A 22 12.37 -22.72 -26.10
N VAL A 23 11.04 -22.64 -26.16
CA VAL A 23 10.13 -23.21 -25.15
C VAL A 23 10.38 -24.70 -25.01
N GLN A 24 10.47 -25.43 -26.14
CA GLN A 24 10.73 -26.84 -26.16
C GLN A 24 12.11 -27.19 -25.55
N ALA A 25 13.14 -26.38 -25.81
CA ALA A 25 14.45 -26.57 -25.21
C ALA A 25 14.42 -26.39 -23.69
N VAL A 26 13.64 -25.40 -23.16
CA VAL A 26 13.45 -25.21 -21.72
C VAL A 26 12.70 -26.41 -21.12
N GLU A 27 11.62 -26.87 -21.76
CA GLU A 27 10.83 -28.02 -21.29
C GLU A 27 11.63 -29.29 -21.19
N HIS A 28 12.57 -29.54 -22.14
CA HIS A 28 13.43 -30.72 -22.19
C HIS A 28 14.76 -30.59 -21.44
N SER A 29 15.01 -29.41 -20.81
CA SER A 29 16.24 -29.20 -20.02
C SER A 29 16.22 -29.99 -18.71
N ASP A 30 17.40 -30.15 -18.09
CA ASP A 30 17.55 -30.81 -16.78
C ASP A 30 17.11 -29.93 -15.58
N LEU A 31 16.55 -28.76 -15.83
CA LEU A 31 16.04 -27.87 -14.81
C LEU A 31 14.84 -28.47 -14.05
N THR A 32 14.68 -28.11 -12.81
CA THR A 32 13.47 -28.41 -12.02
C THR A 32 12.22 -27.83 -12.65
N ILE A 33 11.04 -28.35 -12.34
CA ILE A 33 9.75 -27.81 -12.82
C ILE A 33 9.62 -26.32 -12.51
N PHE A 34 10.04 -25.91 -11.31
CA PHE A 34 9.99 -24.50 -10.91
C PHE A 34 10.97 -23.63 -11.70
N GLU A 35 12.22 -24.07 -11.91
CA GLU A 35 13.20 -23.32 -12.73
C GLU A 35 12.77 -23.20 -14.19
N LYS A 36 12.14 -24.24 -14.75
CA LYS A 36 11.50 -24.17 -16.07
C LYS A 36 10.40 -23.11 -16.07
N GLY A 37 9.53 -23.15 -15.06
CA GLY A 37 8.48 -22.15 -14.87
C GLY A 37 9.03 -20.72 -14.81
N LEU A 38 10.08 -20.46 -14.04
CA LEU A 38 10.73 -19.14 -13.97
C LEU A 38 11.24 -18.67 -15.34
N LYS A 39 11.88 -19.56 -16.12
CA LYS A 39 12.33 -19.20 -17.47
C LYS A 39 11.16 -18.90 -18.41
N ILE A 40 10.13 -19.75 -18.42
CA ILE A 40 8.95 -19.57 -19.28
C ILE A 40 8.21 -18.27 -18.89
N ALA A 41 8.05 -17.99 -17.59
CA ALA A 41 7.34 -16.79 -17.10
C ALA A 41 7.95 -15.49 -17.64
N THR A 42 9.28 -15.45 -17.87
CA THR A 42 9.92 -14.24 -18.43
C THR A 42 9.46 -13.89 -19.84
N ARG A 43 8.88 -14.85 -20.57
CA ARG A 43 8.39 -14.67 -21.94
C ARG A 43 6.86 -14.62 -22.04
N LEU A 44 6.15 -14.82 -20.92
CA LEU A 44 4.69 -14.64 -20.90
C LEU A 44 4.31 -13.16 -20.94
N GLY A 45 3.09 -12.87 -21.43
CA GLY A 45 2.59 -11.55 -21.72
C GLY A 45 2.97 -11.08 -23.13
N ALA A 46 2.94 -9.76 -23.33
CA ALA A 46 3.30 -9.12 -24.59
C ALA A 46 4.63 -8.36 -24.45
N HIS A 47 5.56 -8.62 -25.36
CA HIS A 47 6.88 -7.99 -25.38
C HIS A 47 7.14 -7.33 -26.73
N TYR A 48 7.19 -6.00 -26.74
CA TYR A 48 7.60 -5.24 -27.92
C TYR A 48 9.12 -5.30 -28.08
N ARG A 49 9.59 -5.72 -29.22
CA ARG A 49 11.01 -5.97 -29.50
C ARG A 49 11.63 -4.81 -30.32
N ALA A 50 12.94 -4.65 -30.24
CA ALA A 50 13.69 -3.63 -30.96
C ALA A 50 13.58 -3.77 -32.51
N ASP A 51 13.24 -4.95 -33.02
CA ASP A 51 12.99 -5.20 -34.47
C ASP A 51 11.54 -4.86 -34.89
N GLY A 52 10.71 -4.34 -33.98
CA GLY A 52 9.32 -3.97 -34.23
C GLY A 52 8.32 -5.12 -34.17
N LEU A 53 8.79 -6.33 -33.87
CA LEU A 53 7.93 -7.48 -33.63
C LEU A 53 7.43 -7.53 -32.20
N VAL A 54 6.34 -8.26 -31.97
CA VAL A 54 5.74 -8.47 -30.66
C VAL A 54 5.70 -9.95 -30.32
N GLU A 55 6.40 -10.35 -29.28
CA GLU A 55 6.35 -11.71 -28.77
C GLU A 55 5.17 -11.81 -27.80
N ILE A 56 4.33 -12.82 -27.97
CA ILE A 56 3.12 -13.07 -27.19
C ILE A 56 3.18 -14.45 -26.55
N GLY A 57 2.89 -14.53 -25.28
CA GLY A 57 2.76 -15.78 -24.52
C GLY A 57 1.64 -15.74 -23.51
N PHE A 58 0.77 -16.75 -23.51
CA PHE A 58 -0.29 -16.95 -22.51
C PHE A 58 -0.18 -18.33 -21.88
N TRP A 59 -0.25 -18.41 -20.56
CA TRP A 59 -0.47 -19.66 -19.86
C TRP A 59 -1.95 -19.88 -19.66
N THR A 60 -2.50 -20.95 -20.23
CA THR A 60 -3.95 -21.20 -20.38
C THR A 60 -4.34 -22.61 -19.95
N PRO A 61 -4.00 -23.03 -18.72
CA PRO A 61 -4.23 -24.41 -18.28
C PRO A 61 -5.73 -24.79 -18.30
N GLN A 62 -6.62 -23.81 -18.10
CA GLN A 62 -8.08 -24.00 -18.16
C GLN A 62 -8.59 -24.39 -19.54
N LEU A 63 -7.85 -24.10 -20.63
CA LEU A 63 -8.26 -24.42 -21.99
C LEU A 63 -7.89 -25.85 -22.41
N MET A 64 -7.05 -26.56 -21.66
CA MET A 64 -6.59 -27.91 -22.01
C MET A 64 -7.76 -28.90 -22.22
N ALA A 65 -8.75 -28.87 -21.34
CA ALA A 65 -9.95 -29.69 -21.48
C ALA A 65 -10.83 -29.27 -22.66
N GLN A 66 -10.72 -28.01 -23.10
CA GLN A 66 -11.55 -27.41 -24.14
C GLN A 66 -10.94 -27.61 -25.53
N VAL A 67 -9.61 -27.66 -25.64
CA VAL A 67 -8.91 -27.94 -26.90
C VAL A 67 -9.28 -29.30 -27.49
N MET A 68 -9.54 -30.28 -26.64
CA MET A 68 -10.07 -31.58 -27.08
C MET A 68 -11.45 -31.50 -27.74
N ARG A 69 -12.15 -30.36 -27.59
CA ARG A 69 -13.50 -30.11 -28.16
C ARG A 69 -13.49 -29.21 -29.39
N LYS A 70 -12.32 -28.81 -29.93
CA LYS A 70 -12.16 -27.89 -31.08
C LYS A 70 -12.88 -26.56 -30.90
N LEU A 71 -12.71 -25.93 -29.75
CA LEU A 71 -13.22 -24.58 -29.53
C LEU A 71 -12.41 -23.57 -30.34
N GLU A 72 -13.10 -22.51 -30.76
CA GLU A 72 -12.47 -21.40 -31.45
C GLU A 72 -11.75 -20.53 -30.42
N ILE A 73 -10.39 -20.48 -30.50
CA ILE A 73 -9.52 -19.66 -29.65
C ILE A 73 -8.76 -18.74 -30.58
N TYR A 74 -8.78 -17.44 -30.30
CA TYR A 74 -8.07 -16.45 -31.09
C TYR A 74 -7.52 -15.32 -30.23
N PHE A 75 -6.38 -14.80 -30.65
CA PHE A 75 -5.80 -13.58 -30.11
C PHE A 75 -6.45 -12.40 -30.80
N GLU A 76 -7.09 -11.52 -30.03
CA GLU A 76 -7.78 -10.34 -30.56
C GLU A 76 -6.96 -9.11 -30.23
N VAL A 77 -6.71 -8.31 -31.27
CA VAL A 77 -5.99 -7.03 -31.20
C VAL A 77 -6.92 -5.93 -31.61
N LEU A 78 -6.98 -4.88 -30.79
CA LEU A 78 -7.77 -3.69 -30.98
C LEU A 78 -6.84 -2.49 -31.12
N THR A 79 -6.71 -1.98 -32.34
CA THR A 79 -5.82 -0.85 -32.62
C THR A 79 -6.63 0.41 -32.86
N PRO A 80 -6.44 1.49 -32.05
CA PRO A 80 -7.14 2.76 -32.25
C PRO A 80 -6.88 3.28 -33.65
N LEU A 81 -7.92 3.73 -34.35
CA LEU A 81 -7.79 4.36 -35.67
C LEU A 81 -7.26 5.79 -35.59
N GLU A 82 -7.62 6.48 -34.50
CA GLU A 82 -7.16 7.84 -34.19
C GLU A 82 -6.53 7.88 -32.79
N PRO A 83 -5.66 8.85 -32.48
CA PRO A 83 -5.12 9.04 -31.14
C PRO A 83 -6.23 9.27 -30.11
N ILE A 84 -6.16 8.59 -28.97
CA ILE A 84 -7.11 8.72 -27.88
C ILE A 84 -6.69 9.89 -26.99
N ASP A 85 -7.60 10.83 -26.73
CA ASP A 85 -7.37 11.93 -25.79
C ASP A 85 -7.72 11.50 -24.36
N VAL A 86 -6.69 11.15 -23.60
CA VAL A 86 -6.83 10.71 -22.20
C VAL A 86 -7.29 11.80 -21.21
N SER A 87 -7.35 13.06 -21.66
CA SER A 87 -7.88 14.16 -20.86
C SER A 87 -9.42 14.22 -20.86
N VAL A 88 -10.05 13.56 -21.82
CA VAL A 88 -11.51 13.48 -21.95
C VAL A 88 -12.03 12.33 -21.06
N PRO A 89 -12.93 12.60 -20.11
CA PRO A 89 -13.42 11.58 -19.19
C PRO A 89 -14.19 10.44 -19.86
N GLU A 90 -14.98 10.74 -20.87
CA GLU A 90 -15.80 9.77 -21.62
C GLU A 90 -15.74 10.09 -23.12
N GLN A 91 -15.45 9.09 -23.95
CA GLN A 91 -15.38 9.26 -25.40
C GLN A 91 -15.68 7.95 -26.12
N VAL A 92 -16.22 8.05 -27.33
CA VAL A 92 -16.36 6.91 -28.24
C VAL A 92 -15.23 6.94 -29.25
N VAL A 93 -14.50 5.84 -29.37
CA VAL A 93 -13.33 5.71 -30.25
C VAL A 93 -13.51 4.53 -31.17
N GLU A 94 -13.11 4.69 -32.44
CA GLU A 94 -13.11 3.60 -33.40
C GLU A 94 -11.78 2.84 -33.37
N PHE A 95 -11.89 1.51 -33.34
CA PHE A 95 -10.75 0.60 -33.35
C PHE A 95 -10.86 -0.33 -34.56
N ARG A 96 -9.71 -0.66 -35.15
CA ARG A 96 -9.57 -1.82 -36.02
C ARG A 96 -9.41 -3.05 -35.16
N ARG A 97 -10.19 -4.06 -35.43
CA ARG A 97 -10.15 -5.36 -34.77
C ARG A 97 -9.48 -6.39 -35.69
N ASP A 98 -8.39 -6.97 -35.22
CA ASP A 98 -7.70 -8.07 -35.89
C ASP A 98 -7.79 -9.33 -35.02
N ARG A 99 -7.98 -10.50 -35.64
CA ARG A 99 -8.06 -11.80 -34.97
C ARG A 99 -7.05 -12.76 -35.54
N LEU A 100 -6.22 -13.33 -34.71
CA LEU A 100 -5.10 -14.18 -35.08
C LEU A 100 -5.13 -15.48 -34.30
N ASN A 101 -4.63 -16.56 -34.91
CA ASN A 101 -4.44 -17.83 -34.22
C ASN A 101 -3.02 -17.86 -33.64
N LEU A 102 -2.90 -18.05 -32.34
CA LEU A 102 -1.65 -18.39 -31.70
C LEU A 102 -1.40 -19.90 -31.79
N ILE A 103 -0.14 -20.31 -31.71
CA ILE A 103 0.23 -21.72 -31.70
C ILE A 103 0.18 -22.24 -30.28
N GLN A 104 -0.62 -23.30 -30.07
CA GLN A 104 -0.67 -23.99 -28.80
C GLN A 104 0.46 -24.99 -28.65
N GLN A 105 1.17 -24.91 -27.53
CA GLN A 105 2.15 -25.89 -27.07
C GLN A 105 1.93 -26.20 -25.61
N GLY A 106 1.44 -27.41 -25.30
CA GLY A 106 1.04 -27.78 -23.95
C GLY A 106 -0.06 -26.87 -23.40
N GLU A 107 0.18 -26.28 -22.24
CA GLU A 107 -0.74 -25.33 -21.56
C GLU A 107 -0.55 -23.89 -22.03
N PHE A 108 0.22 -23.64 -23.06
CA PHE A 108 0.59 -22.31 -23.50
C PHE A 108 0.11 -22.02 -24.93
N HIS A 109 -0.13 -20.71 -25.17
CA HIS A 109 -0.36 -20.18 -26.52
C HIS A 109 0.71 -19.14 -26.84
N TRP A 110 1.40 -19.32 -27.97
CA TRP A 110 2.55 -18.54 -28.38
C TRP A 110 2.41 -17.97 -29.79
N GLY A 111 3.03 -16.82 -30.03
CA GLY A 111 3.16 -16.24 -31.36
C GLY A 111 4.10 -15.02 -31.36
N VAL A 112 4.68 -14.75 -32.51
CA VAL A 112 5.38 -13.50 -32.79
C VAL A 112 4.60 -12.77 -33.87
N ILE A 113 4.26 -11.53 -33.61
CA ILE A 113 3.27 -10.75 -34.38
C ILE A 113 3.94 -9.50 -34.92
N GLU A 114 3.64 -9.19 -36.18
CA GLU A 114 3.99 -7.92 -36.81
C GLU A 114 2.75 -7.02 -36.99
N GLY A 115 2.94 -5.70 -36.91
CA GLY A 115 1.93 -4.70 -37.20
C GLY A 115 1.16 -4.14 -36.01
N MET A 116 1.39 -4.63 -34.78
CA MET A 116 0.87 -4.01 -33.56
C MET A 116 1.63 -2.70 -33.27
N THR A 117 0.90 -1.70 -32.76
CA THR A 117 1.46 -0.40 -32.38
C THR A 117 1.69 -0.39 -30.87
N PRO A 118 2.91 -0.14 -30.36
CA PRO A 118 3.13 -0.01 -28.91
C PRO A 118 2.63 1.34 -28.41
N GLY A 119 2.17 1.38 -27.14
CA GLY A 119 1.93 2.60 -26.41
C GLY A 119 3.25 3.24 -25.97
N THR A 120 3.22 4.56 -25.83
CA THR A 120 4.34 5.41 -25.40
C THR A 120 3.84 6.46 -24.38
N ALA A 121 4.72 7.34 -23.93
CA ALA A 121 4.34 8.48 -23.08
C ALA A 121 3.26 9.38 -23.71
N GLU A 122 3.26 9.49 -25.05
CA GLU A 122 2.41 10.42 -25.79
C GLU A 122 1.11 9.82 -26.30
N GLN A 123 1.06 8.49 -26.47
CA GLN A 123 -0.12 7.85 -27.09
C GLN A 123 -0.38 6.44 -26.58
N LEU A 124 -1.66 6.07 -26.60
CA LEU A 124 -2.11 4.71 -26.38
C LEU A 124 -1.81 3.83 -27.60
N GLY A 125 -1.38 2.59 -27.33
CA GLY A 125 -1.06 1.60 -28.35
C GLY A 125 -2.20 0.66 -28.71
N SER A 126 -1.85 -0.50 -29.25
CA SER A 126 -2.77 -1.59 -29.51
C SER A 126 -3.12 -2.30 -28.22
N PHE A 127 -4.40 -2.61 -28.05
CA PHE A 127 -4.92 -3.40 -26.93
C PHE A 127 -5.04 -4.86 -27.34
N TYR A 128 -4.90 -5.78 -26.40
CA TYR A 128 -4.92 -7.20 -26.68
C TYR A 128 -5.47 -8.06 -25.55
N TRP A 129 -6.03 -9.18 -25.90
CA TRP A 129 -6.40 -10.29 -25.04
C TRP A 129 -6.53 -11.59 -25.85
N LEU A 130 -6.65 -12.74 -25.17
CA LEU A 130 -7.00 -14.00 -25.82
C LEU A 130 -8.49 -14.25 -25.61
N ARG A 131 -9.21 -14.59 -26.66
CA ARG A 131 -10.65 -14.84 -26.63
C ARG A 131 -10.97 -16.28 -26.99
N TYR A 132 -12.03 -16.82 -26.42
CA TYR A 132 -12.54 -18.14 -26.77
C TYR A 132 -14.06 -18.22 -26.56
N ILE A 133 -14.72 -19.14 -27.25
CA ILE A 133 -16.12 -19.45 -27.05
C ILE A 133 -16.21 -20.64 -26.11
N ASP A 134 -16.89 -20.49 -24.99
CA ASP A 134 -17.04 -21.54 -24.00
C ASP A 134 -18.10 -22.60 -24.41
N GLN A 135 -18.31 -23.60 -23.55
CA GLN A 135 -19.28 -24.68 -23.78
C GLN A 135 -20.74 -24.22 -23.78
N ASN A 136 -21.02 -23.01 -23.33
CA ASN A 136 -22.36 -22.39 -23.30
C ASN A 136 -22.55 -21.41 -24.48
N GLU A 137 -21.62 -21.45 -25.45
CA GLU A 137 -21.58 -20.52 -26.59
C GLU A 137 -21.36 -19.06 -26.17
N GLN A 138 -20.79 -18.82 -24.99
CA GLN A 138 -20.49 -17.49 -24.51
C GLN A 138 -19.05 -17.11 -24.82
N LEU A 139 -18.87 -15.88 -25.30
CA LEU A 139 -17.55 -15.33 -25.60
C LEU A 139 -16.83 -14.93 -24.30
N GLN A 140 -15.74 -15.59 -24.01
CA GLN A 140 -14.89 -15.38 -22.85
C GLN A 140 -13.59 -14.67 -23.20
N ALA A 141 -12.95 -14.02 -22.21
CA ALA A 141 -11.65 -13.38 -22.37
C ALA A 141 -10.66 -13.93 -21.36
N ILE A 142 -9.44 -14.20 -21.82
CA ILE A 142 -8.28 -14.43 -20.98
C ILE A 142 -7.41 -13.18 -21.08
N ARG A 143 -7.21 -12.55 -19.97
CA ARG A 143 -6.43 -11.34 -19.80
C ARG A 143 -4.99 -11.68 -19.45
N ASP A 144 -4.08 -10.77 -19.73
CA ASP A 144 -2.67 -10.95 -19.43
C ASP A 144 -2.37 -10.59 -17.96
N PRO A 145 -2.04 -11.55 -17.09
CA PRO A 145 -1.68 -11.26 -15.70
C PRO A 145 -0.33 -10.52 -15.58
N LEU A 146 0.50 -10.57 -16.61
CA LEU A 146 1.82 -9.95 -16.68
C LEU A 146 1.84 -8.66 -17.50
N ALA A 147 0.68 -8.06 -17.77
CA ALA A 147 0.56 -6.82 -18.51
C ALA A 147 1.40 -5.68 -17.89
N HIS A 148 1.95 -4.82 -18.72
CA HIS A 148 2.68 -3.61 -18.32
C HIS A 148 1.82 -2.35 -18.29
N SER A 149 0.66 -2.38 -18.96
CA SER A 149 -0.27 -1.26 -19.04
C SER A 149 -1.71 -1.75 -19.07
N LEU A 150 -2.53 -1.25 -18.15
CA LEU A 150 -3.97 -1.49 -18.06
C LEU A 150 -4.71 -0.16 -17.96
N PRO A 151 -4.72 0.68 -19.01
CA PRO A 151 -5.22 2.05 -18.94
C PRO A 151 -6.71 2.15 -18.61
N TYR A 152 -7.50 1.11 -18.88
CA TYR A 152 -8.94 1.07 -18.64
C TYR A 152 -9.36 -0.02 -17.64
N GLY A 153 -8.48 -0.35 -16.67
CA GLY A 153 -8.80 -1.25 -15.57
C GLY A 153 -8.59 -2.73 -15.90
N VAL A 154 -8.86 -3.58 -14.90
CA VAL A 154 -8.54 -5.02 -14.94
C VAL A 154 -9.48 -5.83 -15.81
N PHE A 155 -10.69 -5.35 -16.06
CA PHE A 155 -11.66 -6.02 -16.92
C PHE A 155 -11.52 -5.67 -18.39
N ALA A 156 -10.72 -4.64 -18.73
CA ALA A 156 -10.40 -4.26 -20.09
C ALA A 156 -9.27 -5.13 -20.69
N PRO A 157 -9.06 -5.11 -22.02
CA PRO A 157 -7.85 -5.68 -22.62
C PRO A 157 -6.60 -4.92 -22.18
N ALA A 158 -5.47 -5.60 -22.12
CA ALA A 158 -4.18 -5.00 -21.83
C ALA A 158 -3.66 -4.20 -23.02
N GLU A 159 -2.85 -3.19 -22.78
CA GLU A 159 -2.16 -2.40 -23.78
C GLU A 159 -0.73 -2.91 -23.99
N LEU A 160 -0.31 -3.06 -25.25
CA LEU A 160 1.09 -3.25 -25.59
C LEU A 160 1.87 -1.97 -25.30
N TYR A 161 3.01 -2.05 -24.58
CA TYR A 161 3.81 -0.89 -24.23
C TYR A 161 5.28 -1.02 -24.64
N ASP A 162 5.92 0.11 -25.06
CA ASP A 162 7.34 0.17 -25.36
C ASP A 162 8.18 0.37 -24.10
N LEU A 163 8.57 -0.74 -23.47
CA LEU A 163 9.36 -0.71 -22.24
C LEU A 163 10.81 -0.25 -22.45
N ASP A 164 11.37 -0.51 -23.62
CA ASP A 164 12.74 -0.09 -23.92
C ASP A 164 12.86 1.42 -23.95
N THR A 165 11.91 2.08 -24.62
CA THR A 165 11.84 3.55 -24.63
C THR A 165 11.56 4.09 -23.23
N LEU A 166 10.64 3.50 -22.48
CA LEU A 166 10.32 3.87 -21.12
C LEU A 166 11.56 3.84 -20.21
N GLN A 167 12.36 2.77 -20.25
CA GLN A 167 13.57 2.65 -19.45
C GLN A 167 14.69 3.61 -19.87
N LYS A 168 14.86 3.82 -21.18
CA LYS A 168 15.88 4.76 -21.70
C LYS A 168 15.61 6.22 -21.34
N ASN A 169 14.35 6.60 -21.17
CA ASN A 169 13.95 7.98 -20.87
C ASN A 169 14.09 8.35 -19.40
N ARG A 170 14.39 7.41 -18.52
CA ARG A 170 14.55 7.69 -17.08
C ARG A 170 15.79 8.54 -16.79
N THR A 171 15.67 9.43 -15.80
CA THR A 171 16.71 10.42 -15.48
C THR A 171 17.58 10.03 -14.27
N ASP A 172 17.30 8.92 -13.61
CA ASP A 172 17.95 8.46 -12.38
C ASP A 172 18.96 7.32 -12.58
N LEU A 173 19.39 7.04 -13.83
CA LEU A 173 20.32 5.95 -14.13
C LEU A 173 21.65 6.07 -13.36
N ASP A 174 22.12 7.28 -13.07
CA ASP A 174 23.33 7.47 -12.28
C ASP A 174 23.15 7.05 -10.83
N TYR A 175 21.96 7.25 -10.26
CA TYR A 175 21.62 6.72 -8.93
C TYR A 175 21.57 5.20 -8.94
N ILE A 176 20.91 4.60 -9.92
CA ILE A 176 20.83 3.14 -10.09
C ILE A 176 22.23 2.53 -10.23
N ARG A 177 23.10 3.08 -11.09
CA ARG A 177 24.47 2.64 -11.26
C ARG A 177 25.27 2.71 -9.97
N ARG A 178 25.22 3.81 -9.23
CA ARG A 178 25.92 3.97 -7.95
C ARG A 178 25.47 2.95 -6.91
N THR A 179 24.17 2.69 -6.80
CA THR A 179 23.62 1.74 -5.82
C THR A 179 23.83 0.28 -6.23
N SER A 180 24.03 0.00 -7.51
CA SER A 180 24.42 -1.31 -8.04
C SER A 180 25.92 -1.60 -7.90
N ALA A 181 26.77 -0.56 -7.93
CA ALA A 181 28.22 -0.70 -7.86
C ALA A 181 28.76 -0.67 -6.42
N SER A 182 28.04 -0.01 -5.49
CA SER A 182 28.40 0.04 -4.08
C SER A 182 28.05 -1.27 -3.39
N ALA A 183 28.91 -2.28 -3.57
CA ALA A 183 28.90 -3.41 -2.65
C ALA A 183 28.96 -2.84 -1.22
N LEU A 184 28.05 -3.27 -0.33
CA LEU A 184 28.13 -2.96 1.07
C LEU A 184 29.54 -3.36 1.54
N PRO A 185 30.31 -2.49 2.18
CA PRO A 185 31.45 -2.95 2.93
C PRO A 185 30.92 -3.95 3.95
N ASP A 186 31.48 -5.11 3.92
CA ASP A 186 31.14 -6.30 4.63
C ASP A 186 30.94 -6.03 6.12
N GLN A 187 29.71 -5.94 6.58
CA GLN A 187 29.42 -6.06 8.02
C GLN A 187 28.79 -7.41 8.37
N ASP A 188 28.46 -8.24 7.40
CA ASP A 188 27.97 -9.60 7.65
C ASP A 188 28.74 -10.63 6.81
N THR A 189 29.94 -10.98 7.29
CA THR A 189 30.79 -12.03 6.72
C THR A 189 30.18 -13.44 6.85
N ARG A 190 29.00 -13.62 7.38
CA ARG A 190 28.37 -14.93 7.62
C ARG A 190 27.70 -15.54 6.40
N LEU A 191 27.50 -14.82 5.32
CA LEU A 191 26.81 -15.29 4.11
C LEU A 191 27.70 -15.37 2.86
N ALA A 192 29.01 -15.42 3.04
CA ALA A 192 30.00 -15.42 1.96
C ALA A 192 30.24 -16.80 1.38
N THR A 193 29.35 -17.31 0.52
CA THR A 193 29.64 -18.52 -0.26
C THR A 193 29.44 -18.37 -1.77
N ASP A 194 29.10 -17.18 -2.30
CA ASP A 194 28.88 -17.04 -3.73
C ASP A 194 29.79 -15.98 -4.37
N THR A 195 30.44 -16.34 -5.45
CA THR A 195 31.51 -15.58 -6.14
C THR A 195 31.00 -14.40 -6.98
N HIS A 196 29.68 -14.23 -7.10
CA HIS A 196 29.04 -13.08 -7.75
C HIS A 196 28.03 -12.41 -6.81
N ARG A 197 28.53 -11.59 -5.92
CA ARG A 197 27.68 -10.85 -4.97
C ARG A 197 26.97 -9.69 -5.67
N ILE A 198 25.68 -9.86 -5.92
CA ILE A 198 24.82 -8.75 -6.30
C ILE A 198 24.59 -7.89 -5.07
N PRO A 199 24.89 -6.58 -5.11
CA PRO A 199 24.75 -5.70 -3.96
C PRO A 199 23.27 -5.51 -3.58
N ARG A 200 23.01 -5.47 -2.25
CA ARG A 200 21.68 -5.12 -1.72
C ARG A 200 21.63 -3.63 -1.38
N VAL A 201 20.50 -3.00 -1.72
CA VAL A 201 20.21 -1.61 -1.35
C VAL A 201 20.18 -1.48 0.18
N ARG A 202 20.88 -0.48 0.70
CA ARG A 202 20.91 -0.23 2.15
C ARG A 202 19.58 0.22 2.69
N ALA A 203 19.26 -0.20 3.92
CA ALA A 203 18.09 0.28 4.63
C ALA A 203 18.14 1.80 4.81
N PRO A 204 17.00 2.49 4.66
CA PRO A 204 16.89 3.92 5.01
C PRO A 204 17.06 4.14 6.52
N ARG A 205 17.15 5.38 6.95
CA ARG A 205 17.17 5.76 8.37
C ARG A 205 15.76 6.00 8.91
N ASN A 206 14.84 6.39 8.05
CA ASN A 206 13.44 6.64 8.36
C ASN A 206 12.59 6.60 7.09
N ILE A 207 11.28 6.43 7.24
CA ILE A 207 10.36 6.18 6.14
C ILE A 207 9.14 7.09 6.27
N LEU A 208 8.68 7.66 5.16
CA LEU A 208 7.36 8.29 5.03
C LEU A 208 6.45 7.37 4.23
N GLN A 209 5.35 6.93 4.82
CA GLN A 209 4.33 6.15 4.11
C GLN A 209 3.35 7.08 3.39
N LEU A 210 3.01 6.76 2.15
CA LEU A 210 2.15 7.54 1.27
C LEU A 210 1.08 6.64 0.64
N HIS A 211 -0.17 7.07 0.72
CA HIS A 211 -1.23 6.57 -0.15
C HIS A 211 -1.37 7.51 -1.34
N ILE A 212 -0.99 7.06 -2.55
CA ILE A 212 -0.90 7.93 -3.75
C ILE A 212 -2.20 8.71 -3.96
N GLY A 213 -3.35 8.03 -3.85
CA GLY A 213 -4.67 8.62 -4.09
C GLY A 213 -5.09 9.72 -3.10
N THR A 214 -4.43 9.83 -1.95
CA THR A 214 -4.77 10.85 -0.94
C THR A 214 -3.59 11.73 -0.53
N ALA A 215 -2.38 11.38 -0.89
CA ALA A 215 -1.15 12.07 -0.46
C ALA A 215 -0.83 13.35 -1.25
N SER A 216 -1.62 13.71 -2.24
CA SER A 216 -1.57 14.99 -2.95
C SER A 216 -2.98 15.46 -3.23
N LYS A 217 -3.12 16.75 -3.56
CA LYS A 217 -4.43 17.32 -3.93
C LYS A 217 -5.02 16.63 -5.16
N GLU A 218 -4.17 16.27 -6.10
CA GLU A 218 -4.52 15.61 -7.36
C GLU A 218 -4.80 14.11 -7.16
N GLY A 219 -4.27 13.48 -6.11
CA GLY A 219 -4.41 12.06 -5.84
C GLY A 219 -3.75 11.16 -6.88
N THR A 220 -2.64 11.60 -7.48
CA THR A 220 -1.95 10.89 -8.56
C THR A 220 -0.44 10.92 -8.40
N PHE A 221 0.27 10.03 -9.13
CA PHE A 221 1.73 10.05 -9.21
C PHE A 221 2.25 11.40 -9.68
N LYS A 222 1.63 12.00 -10.70
CA LYS A 222 1.98 13.33 -11.20
C LYS A 222 1.83 14.42 -10.14
N GLY A 223 0.78 14.36 -9.32
CA GLY A 223 0.57 15.30 -8.21
C GLY A 223 1.70 15.24 -7.18
N LEU A 224 2.16 14.05 -6.82
CA LEU A 224 3.31 13.88 -5.92
C LEU A 224 4.63 14.31 -6.57
N THR A 225 4.84 13.99 -7.84
CA THR A 225 6.01 14.46 -8.61
C THR A 225 6.12 15.98 -8.53
N GLN A 226 5.03 16.71 -8.76
CA GLN A 226 5.00 18.17 -8.67
C GLN A 226 5.33 18.70 -7.28
N ILE A 227 4.86 18.03 -6.21
CA ILE A 227 5.21 18.41 -4.84
C ILE A 227 6.72 18.30 -4.62
N TYR A 228 7.33 17.14 -4.92
CA TYR A 228 8.76 16.92 -4.69
C TYR A 228 9.64 17.78 -5.61
N GLN A 229 9.25 18.02 -6.85
CA GLN A 229 9.94 18.95 -7.75
C GLN A 229 9.90 20.38 -7.20
N THR A 230 8.73 20.86 -6.77
CA THR A 230 8.57 22.20 -6.17
C THR A 230 9.43 22.37 -4.93
N ILE A 231 9.46 21.38 -4.04
CA ILE A 231 10.29 21.41 -2.84
C ILE A 231 11.77 21.45 -3.23
N SER A 232 12.19 20.58 -4.16
CA SER A 232 13.57 20.51 -4.64
C SER A 232 14.04 21.84 -5.24
N GLU A 233 13.22 22.48 -6.06
CA GLU A 233 13.50 23.79 -6.63
C GLU A 233 13.63 24.89 -5.58
N LYS A 234 12.73 24.95 -4.61
CA LYS A 234 12.80 25.91 -3.48
C LYS A 234 14.08 25.75 -2.68
N LEU A 235 14.43 24.51 -2.35
CA LEU A 235 15.66 24.20 -1.61
C LEU A 235 16.91 24.60 -2.41
N ALA A 236 16.93 24.31 -3.71
CA ALA A 236 18.03 24.71 -4.60
C ALA A 236 18.20 26.25 -4.70
N GLN A 237 17.10 26.98 -4.56
CA GLN A 237 17.09 28.46 -4.57
C GLN A 237 17.27 29.07 -3.18
N GLY A 238 17.42 28.28 -2.12
CA GLY A 238 17.51 28.75 -0.73
C GLY A 238 16.22 29.39 -0.21
N GLN A 239 15.07 29.05 -0.78
CA GLN A 239 13.76 29.54 -0.35
C GLN A 239 13.25 28.75 0.84
N ALA A 240 12.49 29.41 1.72
CA ALA A 240 11.83 28.76 2.83
C ALA A 240 10.68 27.85 2.34
N LEU A 241 10.55 26.69 2.97
CA LEU A 241 9.45 25.78 2.74
C LEU A 241 8.22 26.19 3.56
N THR A 242 7.07 25.83 3.08
CA THR A 242 5.82 25.89 3.85
C THR A 242 5.75 24.70 4.84
N PRO A 243 4.97 24.80 5.93
CA PRO A 243 4.84 23.69 6.88
C PRO A 243 4.37 22.38 6.25
N ILE A 244 3.57 22.42 5.19
CA ILE A 244 3.19 21.24 4.43
C ILE A 244 4.38 20.63 3.72
N GLU A 245 5.14 21.43 2.99
CA GLU A 245 6.32 20.98 2.26
C GLU A 245 7.35 20.36 3.22
N GLU A 246 7.51 20.94 4.42
CA GLU A 246 8.34 20.36 5.48
C GLU A 246 7.88 18.97 5.93
N SER A 247 6.58 18.65 5.81
CA SER A 247 6.04 17.34 6.18
C SER A 247 6.44 16.22 5.21
N TYR A 248 6.85 16.54 3.99
CA TYR A 248 7.30 15.55 2.99
C TYR A 248 8.82 15.29 3.02
N ILE A 249 9.58 16.03 3.80
CA ILE A 249 11.05 15.96 3.78
C ILE A 249 11.65 15.52 5.12
N GLY A 250 12.96 15.25 5.08
CA GLY A 250 13.67 14.68 6.22
C GLY A 250 13.48 13.17 6.37
N TYR A 251 12.99 12.52 5.33
CA TYR A 251 12.90 11.07 5.19
C TYR A 251 13.87 10.58 4.12
N ASP A 252 14.50 9.43 4.38
CA ASP A 252 15.41 8.79 3.43
C ASP A 252 14.66 7.89 2.44
N ALA A 253 13.44 7.50 2.79
CA ALA A 253 12.60 6.69 1.92
C ALA A 253 11.14 7.12 1.99
N VAL A 254 10.44 6.88 0.89
CA VAL A 254 8.97 6.83 0.85
C VAL A 254 8.52 5.39 0.63
N GLN A 255 7.48 4.98 1.34
CA GLN A 255 6.78 3.73 1.08
C GLN A 255 5.43 4.04 0.49
N PHE A 256 5.18 3.58 -0.73
CA PHE A 256 3.85 3.64 -1.32
C PHE A 256 2.99 2.51 -0.77
N LEU A 257 1.78 2.82 -0.30
CA LEU A 257 0.73 1.80 -0.16
C LEU A 257 0.52 1.13 -1.52
N PRO A 258 -0.06 -0.08 -1.59
CA PRO A 258 -0.12 -0.83 -2.84
C PRO A 258 -0.67 0.01 -3.98
N THR A 259 0.01 -0.05 -5.12
CA THR A 259 -0.31 0.73 -6.32
C THR A 259 -0.76 -0.16 -7.48
N GLU A 260 -0.92 -1.44 -7.22
CA GLU A 260 -1.43 -2.42 -8.16
C GLU A 260 -2.85 -2.06 -8.61
N PRO A 261 -3.26 -2.50 -9.81
CA PRO A 261 -4.65 -2.40 -10.22
C PRO A 261 -5.58 -3.07 -9.21
N THR A 262 -6.62 -2.37 -8.81
CA THR A 262 -7.63 -2.85 -7.88
C THR A 262 -8.90 -3.24 -8.64
N ILE A 263 -9.77 -4.00 -7.98
CA ILE A 263 -11.07 -4.35 -8.54
C ILE A 263 -11.92 -3.08 -8.74
N GLU A 264 -12.60 -3.04 -9.88
CA GLU A 264 -13.62 -2.03 -10.16
C GLU A 264 -14.86 -2.34 -9.33
N TYR A 265 -15.47 -1.33 -8.71
CA TYR A 265 -16.73 -1.54 -7.99
C TYR A 265 -17.83 -1.96 -8.98
N ARG A 266 -18.58 -3.01 -8.64
CA ARG A 266 -19.62 -3.57 -9.49
C ARG A 266 -20.83 -4.00 -8.69
N ASP A 267 -22.00 -3.68 -9.20
CA ASP A 267 -23.26 -4.10 -8.60
C ASP A 267 -23.54 -5.59 -8.84
N GLU A 268 -23.01 -6.17 -9.92
CA GLU A 268 -23.15 -7.57 -10.29
C GLU A 268 -21.81 -8.16 -10.75
N TYR A 269 -21.62 -9.45 -10.52
CA TYR A 269 -20.47 -10.18 -11.06
C TYR A 269 -20.58 -10.28 -12.59
N SER A 270 -19.85 -9.43 -13.29
CA SER A 270 -19.80 -9.40 -14.76
C SER A 270 -18.34 -9.37 -15.23
N PRO A 271 -17.97 -10.12 -16.25
CA PRO A 271 -16.63 -10.06 -16.86
C PRO A 271 -16.42 -8.86 -17.79
N GLU A 272 -17.41 -8.00 -17.94
CA GLU A 272 -17.34 -6.81 -18.81
C GLU A 272 -16.73 -5.62 -18.07
N SER A 273 -15.95 -4.78 -18.76
CA SER A 273 -15.37 -3.57 -18.18
C SER A 273 -16.39 -2.42 -18.20
N GLU A 274 -16.46 -1.66 -17.11
CA GLU A 274 -17.22 -0.40 -17.07
C GLU A 274 -16.45 0.74 -17.78
N PHE A 275 -15.14 0.59 -17.95
CA PHE A 275 -14.28 1.62 -18.53
C PHE A 275 -13.95 1.39 -20.01
N PHE A 276 -14.30 0.20 -20.55
CA PHE A 276 -14.02 -0.20 -21.93
C PHE A 276 -15.20 -1.00 -22.49
N SER A 277 -16.24 -0.32 -22.96
CA SER A 277 -17.51 -0.93 -23.36
C SER A 277 -17.69 -0.95 -24.88
N PHE A 278 -18.11 -2.09 -25.44
CA PHE A 278 -18.39 -2.22 -26.86
C PHE A 278 -19.71 -1.50 -27.19
N ALA A 279 -19.64 -0.43 -28.01
CA ALA A 279 -20.77 0.40 -28.39
C ALA A 279 -21.37 0.05 -29.75
N GLY A 280 -20.57 -0.52 -30.66
CA GLY A 280 -21.04 -0.89 -32.00
C GLY A 280 -20.00 -1.64 -32.83
N GLU A 281 -20.44 -2.28 -33.90
CA GLU A 281 -19.59 -3.10 -34.79
C GLU A 281 -19.99 -2.92 -36.26
N SER A 282 -19.02 -2.73 -37.13
CA SER A 282 -19.16 -2.64 -38.57
C SER A 282 -17.97 -3.32 -39.29
N GLY A 283 -18.08 -4.62 -39.54
CA GLY A 283 -16.99 -5.42 -40.09
C GLY A 283 -15.82 -5.51 -39.12
N ASP A 284 -14.62 -5.12 -39.57
CA ASP A 284 -13.41 -5.10 -38.73
C ASP A 284 -13.25 -3.81 -37.91
N ILE A 285 -14.17 -2.88 -38.00
CA ILE A 285 -14.19 -1.64 -37.22
C ILE A 285 -15.20 -1.80 -36.09
N ILE A 286 -14.74 -1.49 -34.87
CA ILE A 286 -15.60 -1.50 -33.69
C ILE A 286 -15.53 -0.13 -33.01
N SER A 287 -16.68 0.32 -32.52
CA SER A 287 -16.79 1.52 -31.70
C SER A 287 -16.77 1.12 -30.24
N ILE A 288 -15.88 1.71 -29.46
CA ILE A 288 -15.70 1.45 -28.04
C ILE A 288 -15.95 2.74 -27.28
N GLU A 289 -16.80 2.67 -26.28
CA GLU A 289 -16.96 3.72 -25.29
C GLU A 289 -15.89 3.57 -24.21
N LEU A 290 -15.05 4.58 -24.09
CA LEU A 290 -13.95 4.64 -23.13
C LEU A 290 -14.31 5.61 -22.02
N THR A 291 -14.26 5.16 -20.78
CA THR A 291 -14.42 6.00 -19.58
C THR A 291 -13.13 5.98 -18.79
N LYS A 292 -12.64 7.16 -18.39
CA LYS A 292 -11.43 7.24 -17.58
C LYS A 292 -11.64 6.60 -16.21
N PRO A 293 -10.80 5.64 -15.81
CA PRO A 293 -10.92 4.98 -14.52
C PRO A 293 -10.82 5.96 -13.35
N ASN A 294 -11.68 5.77 -12.36
CA ASN A 294 -11.79 6.60 -11.16
C ASN A 294 -11.92 5.78 -9.88
N THR A 295 -11.42 4.55 -9.90
CA THR A 295 -11.51 3.62 -8.76
C THR A 295 -10.82 4.19 -7.54
N GLN A 296 -11.58 4.34 -6.46
CA GLN A 296 -11.15 4.87 -5.17
C GLN A 296 -11.01 3.72 -4.19
N ASP A 297 -9.79 3.34 -3.90
CA ASP A 297 -9.43 2.18 -3.10
C ASP A 297 -8.20 2.46 -2.24
N TRP A 298 -8.02 1.72 -1.15
CA TRP A 298 -6.85 1.81 -0.28
C TRP A 298 -5.62 1.06 -0.81
N GLY A 299 -5.79 0.28 -1.88
CA GLY A 299 -4.75 -0.40 -2.62
C GLY A 299 -4.62 -1.91 -2.36
N TYR A 300 -5.28 -2.47 -1.34
CA TYR A 300 -5.11 -3.89 -0.97
C TYR A 300 -6.16 -4.82 -1.57
N ASP A 301 -7.21 -4.30 -2.20
CA ASP A 301 -8.24 -5.10 -2.88
C ASP A 301 -7.79 -5.46 -4.32
N VAL A 302 -6.71 -6.24 -4.41
CA VAL A 302 -6.03 -6.56 -5.67
C VAL A 302 -6.56 -7.86 -6.27
N PRO A 303 -6.81 -7.91 -7.58
CA PRO A 303 -7.21 -9.15 -8.27
C PRO A 303 -6.03 -10.04 -8.66
N ILE A 304 -4.79 -9.62 -8.41
CA ILE A 304 -3.53 -10.23 -8.88
C ILE A 304 -3.39 -10.22 -10.42
N LEU A 305 -4.31 -9.67 -11.14
CA LEU A 305 -4.18 -9.45 -12.57
C LEU A 305 -3.47 -8.12 -12.83
N GLY A 306 -2.42 -8.14 -13.62
CA GLY A 306 -1.64 -6.95 -13.94
C GLY A 306 -0.92 -6.34 -12.74
N SER A 307 -0.58 -7.13 -11.71
CA SER A 307 0.15 -6.66 -10.52
C SER A 307 1.57 -6.18 -10.83
N SER A 308 2.07 -6.41 -12.06
CA SER A 308 3.30 -5.83 -12.57
C SER A 308 3.16 -4.36 -12.98
N THR A 309 1.96 -3.83 -13.04
CA THR A 309 1.68 -2.44 -13.44
C THR A 309 1.09 -1.60 -12.29
N THR A 310 0.49 -0.47 -12.62
CA THR A 310 -0.05 0.50 -11.67
C THR A 310 -1.53 0.74 -11.98
N ASN A 311 -2.32 0.94 -10.92
CA ASN A 311 -3.73 1.33 -11.01
C ASN A 311 -3.87 2.60 -11.85
N SER A 312 -4.61 2.51 -12.93
CA SER A 312 -4.81 3.61 -13.89
C SER A 312 -5.52 4.82 -13.27
N ALA A 313 -6.32 4.63 -12.23
CA ALA A 313 -6.95 5.73 -11.50
C ALA A 313 -5.93 6.63 -10.76
N LEU A 314 -4.72 6.12 -10.49
CA LEU A 314 -3.61 6.88 -9.89
C LEU A 314 -2.73 7.59 -10.92
N LEU A 315 -3.02 7.43 -12.22
CA LEU A 315 -2.27 8.01 -13.34
C LEU A 315 -3.09 9.12 -14.01
N SER A 316 -2.55 10.31 -14.07
CA SER A 316 -3.21 11.46 -14.72
C SER A 316 -3.35 11.29 -16.24
N SER A 317 -2.31 10.72 -16.86
CA SER A 317 -2.21 10.47 -18.31
C SER A 317 -2.52 9.02 -18.69
N LEU A 318 -2.85 8.15 -17.75
CA LEU A 318 -2.97 6.69 -17.93
C LEU A 318 -1.67 6.03 -18.43
N ARG A 319 -0.50 6.69 -18.24
CA ARG A 319 0.80 6.22 -18.74
C ARG A 319 1.71 5.76 -17.61
N PRO A 320 2.35 4.60 -17.74
CA PRO A 320 3.32 4.10 -16.75
C PRO A 320 4.52 5.03 -16.53
N ASP A 321 4.78 5.94 -17.44
CA ASP A 321 5.85 6.96 -17.35
C ASP A 321 5.74 7.81 -16.09
N GLU A 322 4.54 8.14 -15.64
CA GLU A 322 4.33 8.93 -14.41
C GLU A 322 4.95 8.27 -13.17
N VAL A 323 4.98 6.93 -13.14
CA VAL A 323 5.58 6.18 -12.04
C VAL A 323 7.10 6.36 -12.03
N ILE A 324 7.72 6.19 -13.21
CA ILE A 324 9.18 6.35 -13.36
C ILE A 324 9.58 7.81 -13.14
N GLU A 325 8.76 8.77 -13.56
CA GLU A 325 9.01 10.20 -13.32
C GLU A 325 9.04 10.52 -11.82
N LEU A 326 8.09 10.01 -11.03
CA LEU A 326 8.10 10.20 -9.58
C LEU A 326 9.33 9.55 -8.94
N ILE A 327 9.63 8.30 -9.29
CA ILE A 327 10.80 7.57 -8.77
C ILE A 327 12.09 8.33 -9.11
N SER A 328 12.25 8.76 -10.36
CA SER A 328 13.41 9.52 -10.80
C SER A 328 13.53 10.88 -10.10
N THR A 329 12.41 11.55 -9.83
CA THR A 329 12.36 12.80 -9.06
C THR A 329 12.84 12.59 -7.62
N LEU A 330 12.44 11.49 -6.98
CA LEU A 330 12.85 11.13 -5.63
C LEU A 330 14.34 10.76 -5.57
N HIS A 331 14.83 9.97 -6.53
CA HIS A 331 16.26 9.60 -6.62
C HIS A 331 17.17 10.79 -6.89
N ASN A 332 16.68 11.81 -7.59
CA ASN A 332 17.39 13.03 -7.92
C ASN A 332 17.05 14.22 -6.99
N PHE A 333 16.45 13.94 -5.82
CA PHE A 333 16.03 15.00 -4.89
C PHE A 333 17.24 15.84 -4.43
N PHE A 334 17.05 17.15 -4.35
CA PHE A 334 18.15 18.12 -4.17
C PHE A 334 19.05 17.87 -2.95
N THR A 335 18.47 17.53 -1.80
CA THR A 335 19.26 17.29 -0.57
C THR A 335 19.86 15.88 -0.46
N GLY A 336 19.59 15.03 -1.41
CA GLY A 336 20.04 13.65 -1.49
C GLY A 336 18.90 12.71 -1.89
N PRO A 337 19.22 11.54 -2.43
CA PRO A 337 18.22 10.61 -2.94
C PRO A 337 17.26 10.14 -1.85
N ILE A 338 16.00 10.04 -2.20
CA ILE A 338 14.94 9.44 -1.41
C ILE A 338 14.60 8.09 -2.05
N GLN A 339 14.74 7.02 -1.29
CA GLN A 339 14.45 5.66 -1.74
C GLN A 339 12.96 5.44 -1.90
N VAL A 340 12.57 4.49 -2.76
CA VAL A 340 11.18 4.10 -2.98
C VAL A 340 10.97 2.65 -2.56
N ILE A 341 10.00 2.42 -1.68
CA ILE A 341 9.60 1.10 -1.19
C ILE A 341 8.19 0.81 -1.69
N TYR A 342 8.02 -0.30 -2.42
CA TYR A 342 6.70 -0.80 -2.80
C TYR A 342 6.13 -1.70 -1.72
N ASP A 343 4.85 -1.53 -1.45
CA ASP A 343 4.04 -2.48 -0.68
C ASP A 343 3.42 -3.49 -1.64
N LEU A 344 3.70 -4.77 -1.47
CA LEU A 344 3.34 -5.83 -2.41
C LEU A 344 2.34 -6.79 -1.79
N VAL A 345 1.19 -6.94 -2.43
CA VAL A 345 0.09 -7.82 -2.01
C VAL A 345 0.08 -9.06 -2.89
N TYR A 346 0.72 -10.15 -2.43
CA TYR A 346 0.79 -11.44 -3.13
C TYR A 346 0.36 -12.61 -2.22
N GLY A 347 -0.20 -12.35 -1.04
CA GLY A 347 -0.69 -13.37 -0.11
C GLY A 347 -2.15 -13.74 -0.35
N HIS A 348 -2.95 -12.80 -0.83
CA HIS A 348 -4.38 -12.96 -1.10
C HIS A 348 -4.81 -12.21 -2.35
N ALA A 349 -6.02 -12.46 -2.81
CA ALA A 349 -6.64 -11.73 -3.92
C ALA A 349 -8.09 -11.37 -3.57
N ASP A 350 -8.65 -10.37 -4.24
CA ASP A 350 -10.08 -10.06 -4.15
C ASP A 350 -10.96 -11.22 -4.66
N ASN A 351 -12.19 -11.31 -4.19
CA ASN A 351 -13.13 -12.34 -4.62
C ASN A 351 -13.37 -12.36 -6.13
N GLN A 352 -13.43 -11.20 -6.77
CA GLN A 352 -13.68 -11.09 -8.20
C GLN A 352 -12.49 -11.58 -9.06
N SER A 353 -11.38 -11.94 -8.46
CA SER A 353 -10.26 -12.60 -9.15
C SER A 353 -10.68 -13.90 -9.84
N GLU A 354 -11.73 -14.55 -9.35
CA GLU A 354 -12.32 -15.73 -10.01
C GLU A 354 -12.82 -15.45 -11.44
N LEU A 355 -13.19 -14.20 -11.74
CA LEU A 355 -13.62 -13.78 -13.07
C LEU A 355 -12.45 -13.45 -14.02
N LEU A 356 -11.28 -13.23 -13.47
CA LEU A 356 -10.13 -12.67 -14.18
C LEU A 356 -9.01 -13.66 -14.40
N LEU A 357 -8.79 -14.56 -13.44
CA LEU A 357 -7.66 -15.49 -13.41
C LEU A 357 -8.11 -16.94 -13.64
N PRO A 358 -7.26 -17.78 -14.22
CA PRO A 358 -7.47 -19.21 -14.20
C PRO A 358 -7.59 -19.73 -12.76
N HIS A 359 -8.49 -20.68 -12.54
CA HIS A 359 -8.74 -21.26 -11.21
C HIS A 359 -7.49 -21.87 -10.54
N GLN A 360 -6.47 -22.21 -11.33
CA GLN A 360 -5.19 -22.70 -10.81
C GLN A 360 -4.46 -21.69 -9.93
N PHE A 361 -4.71 -20.39 -10.11
CA PHE A 361 -4.14 -19.35 -9.26
C PHE A 361 -4.74 -19.33 -7.85
N LEU A 362 -5.95 -19.87 -7.68
CA LEU A 362 -6.76 -19.72 -6.48
C LEU A 362 -6.90 -21.05 -5.73
N LYS A 363 -6.97 -20.99 -4.40
CA LYS A 363 -7.24 -22.13 -3.53
C LYS A 363 -8.67 -22.14 -2.99
N GLY A 364 -9.34 -21.00 -3.02
CA GLY A 364 -10.68 -20.80 -2.51
C GLY A 364 -10.78 -19.59 -1.55
N PRO A 365 -12.00 -19.35 -1.05
CA PRO A 365 -12.28 -18.13 -0.30
C PRO A 365 -11.57 -18.07 1.05
N ASN A 366 -11.14 -16.86 1.43
CA ASN A 366 -10.64 -16.52 2.76
C ASN A 366 -11.35 -15.27 3.31
N MET A 367 -10.87 -14.74 4.42
CA MET A 367 -11.48 -13.56 5.05
C MET A 367 -11.29 -12.25 4.26
N TYR A 368 -10.34 -12.21 3.32
CA TYR A 368 -10.02 -11.02 2.49
C TYR A 368 -10.54 -11.16 1.05
N GLY A 369 -10.88 -12.38 0.63
CA GLY A 369 -11.32 -12.71 -0.72
C GLY A 369 -10.96 -14.14 -1.07
N GLN A 370 -9.81 -14.36 -1.74
CA GLN A 370 -9.33 -15.65 -2.20
C GLN A 370 -7.90 -15.91 -1.71
N ASP A 371 -7.64 -17.14 -1.27
CA ASP A 371 -6.28 -17.63 -1.05
C ASP A 371 -5.59 -17.96 -2.39
N LEU A 372 -4.30 -17.63 -2.49
CA LEU A 372 -3.51 -17.86 -3.68
C LEU A 372 -2.75 -19.19 -3.67
N ASN A 373 -2.65 -19.82 -4.82
CA ASN A 373 -2.02 -21.12 -5.00
C ASN A 373 -0.51 -21.01 -5.29
N HIS A 374 0.23 -20.30 -4.43
CA HIS A 374 1.67 -20.09 -4.57
C HIS A 374 2.52 -21.37 -4.45
N GLN A 375 1.91 -22.50 -4.07
CA GLN A 375 2.56 -23.81 -4.08
C GLN A 375 2.64 -24.44 -5.49
N LEU A 376 1.80 -24.02 -6.43
CA LEU A 376 1.89 -24.50 -7.81
C LEU A 376 3.09 -23.83 -8.50
N PRO A 377 4.06 -24.62 -9.04
CA PRO A 377 5.32 -24.07 -9.56
C PRO A 377 5.16 -22.96 -10.59
N MET A 378 4.21 -23.09 -11.53
CA MET A 378 3.96 -22.10 -12.56
C MET A 378 3.34 -20.82 -12.00
N VAL A 379 2.39 -20.93 -11.05
CA VAL A 379 1.79 -19.78 -10.37
C VAL A 379 2.85 -19.00 -9.58
N ARG A 380 3.67 -19.71 -8.80
CA ARG A 380 4.81 -19.12 -8.10
C ARG A 380 5.77 -18.39 -9.02
N ALA A 381 6.10 -19.01 -10.16
CA ALA A 381 6.98 -18.40 -11.16
C ALA A 381 6.38 -17.13 -11.77
N ILE A 382 5.08 -17.13 -12.07
CA ILE A 382 4.36 -15.95 -12.59
C ILE A 382 4.36 -14.84 -11.51
N PHE A 383 4.11 -15.15 -10.24
CA PHE A 383 4.14 -14.13 -9.18
C PHE A 383 5.52 -13.50 -9.01
N LEU A 384 6.59 -14.29 -9.04
CA LEU A 384 7.95 -13.73 -9.00
C LEU A 384 8.26 -12.89 -10.23
N GLU A 385 7.77 -13.27 -11.40
CA GLU A 385 7.92 -12.45 -12.61
C GLU A 385 7.10 -11.14 -12.53
N MET A 386 5.88 -11.18 -11.98
CA MET A 386 5.10 -9.95 -11.69
C MET A 386 5.90 -9.00 -10.80
N GLN A 387 6.43 -9.52 -9.70
CA GLN A 387 7.27 -8.74 -8.78
C GLN A 387 8.51 -8.19 -9.49
N ARG A 388 9.21 -9.01 -10.29
CA ARG A 388 10.39 -8.57 -11.04
C ARG A 388 10.07 -7.41 -11.98
N ARG A 389 8.97 -7.50 -12.74
CA ARG A 389 8.51 -6.41 -13.61
C ARG A 389 8.16 -5.15 -12.81
N LYS A 390 7.48 -5.30 -11.68
CA LYS A 390 7.11 -4.19 -10.80
C LYS A 390 8.36 -3.48 -10.25
N ILE A 391 9.30 -4.22 -9.65
CA ILE A 391 10.50 -3.62 -9.07
C ILE A 391 11.44 -3.00 -10.12
N ASN A 392 11.42 -3.49 -11.36
CA ASN A 392 12.20 -2.94 -12.47
C ASN A 392 11.75 -1.52 -12.89
N THR A 393 10.64 -1.02 -12.35
CA THR A 393 10.30 0.41 -12.47
C THR A 393 11.24 1.32 -11.68
N GLY A 394 12.04 0.77 -10.74
CA GLY A 394 13.10 1.50 -10.04
C GLY A 394 13.02 1.50 -8.53
N ALA A 395 12.17 0.66 -7.92
CA ALA A 395 12.08 0.55 -6.46
C ALA A 395 13.43 0.22 -5.81
N ASP A 396 13.64 0.70 -4.59
CA ASP A 396 14.82 0.41 -3.75
C ASP A 396 14.51 -0.61 -2.67
N GLY A 397 13.24 -0.77 -2.35
CA GLY A 397 12.77 -1.70 -1.34
C GLY A 397 11.41 -2.27 -1.65
N ILE A 398 11.08 -3.34 -0.91
CA ILE A 398 9.76 -3.95 -0.90
C ILE A 398 9.29 -4.15 0.55
N ARG A 399 7.99 -4.01 0.78
CA ARG A 399 7.27 -4.56 1.93
C ARG A 399 6.40 -5.69 1.41
N VAL A 400 6.53 -6.85 1.97
CA VAL A 400 5.67 -8.00 1.67
C VAL A 400 4.51 -7.99 2.64
N ASP A 401 3.31 -7.72 2.11
CA ASP A 401 2.08 -7.68 2.88
C ASP A 401 1.63 -9.09 3.30
N GLY A 402 1.07 -9.18 4.50
CA GLY A 402 0.38 -10.39 4.96
C GLY A 402 1.24 -11.65 4.96
N GLY A 403 2.45 -11.63 5.49
CA GLY A 403 3.34 -12.80 5.54
C GLY A 403 2.69 -14.06 6.14
N GLN A 404 1.68 -13.89 7.01
CA GLN A 404 0.87 -14.97 7.56
C GLN A 404 -0.03 -15.69 6.53
N ASP A 405 -0.30 -15.07 5.36
CA ASP A 405 -1.18 -15.62 4.34
C ASP A 405 -0.46 -16.65 3.44
N PHE A 406 0.87 -16.62 3.46
CA PHE A 406 1.70 -17.57 2.71
C PHE A 406 1.78 -18.93 3.42
N ARG A 407 0.62 -19.57 3.65
CA ARG A 407 0.47 -20.85 4.32
C ARG A 407 0.06 -21.95 3.36
N PHE A 408 0.50 -23.16 3.63
CA PHE A 408 0.06 -24.34 2.92
C PHE A 408 -0.07 -25.54 3.86
N PHE A 409 -0.95 -26.47 3.51
CA PHE A 409 -1.01 -27.74 4.20
C PHE A 409 0.09 -28.67 3.64
N ASN A 410 1.01 -29.10 4.50
CA ASN A 410 2.02 -30.08 4.15
C ASN A 410 1.52 -31.50 4.47
N PRO A 411 1.21 -32.33 3.44
CA PRO A 411 0.67 -33.66 3.68
C PRO A 411 1.69 -34.62 4.32
N LEU A 412 2.98 -34.32 4.25
CA LEU A 412 4.03 -35.15 4.86
C LEU A 412 4.11 -34.95 6.37
N SER A 413 4.00 -33.69 6.83
CA SER A 413 3.98 -33.37 8.27
C SER A 413 2.56 -33.43 8.86
N GLY A 414 1.52 -33.38 8.03
CA GLY A 414 0.12 -33.30 8.44
C GLY A 414 -0.24 -31.94 9.09
N ARG A 415 0.53 -30.90 8.85
CA ARG A 415 0.40 -29.57 9.47
C ARG A 415 0.27 -28.47 8.44
N VAL A 416 -0.26 -27.33 8.87
CA VAL A 416 -0.17 -26.07 8.13
C VAL A 416 1.19 -25.45 8.43
N GLU A 417 1.94 -25.16 7.38
CA GLU A 417 3.28 -24.57 7.44
C GLU A 417 3.30 -23.24 6.70
N TYR A 418 4.30 -22.39 7.00
CA TYR A 418 4.56 -21.14 6.26
C TYR A 418 5.52 -21.41 5.12
N ASP A 419 5.29 -20.76 3.98
CA ASP A 419 6.15 -20.86 2.79
C ASP A 419 7.31 -19.86 2.87
N ASP A 420 8.19 -20.06 3.85
CA ASP A 420 9.36 -19.22 4.05
C ASP A 420 10.28 -19.20 2.82
N ALA A 421 10.37 -20.32 2.12
CA ALA A 421 11.18 -20.41 0.90
C ALA A 421 10.69 -19.45 -0.20
N TYR A 422 9.38 -19.25 -0.30
CA TYR A 422 8.83 -18.29 -1.25
C TYR A 422 9.06 -16.84 -0.79
N LEU A 423 8.82 -16.54 0.48
CA LEU A 423 9.08 -15.22 1.06
C LEU A 423 10.56 -14.81 0.93
N LEU A 424 11.49 -15.75 1.16
CA LEU A 424 12.92 -15.53 0.94
C LEU A 424 13.24 -15.29 -0.56
N ALA A 425 12.61 -16.05 -1.46
CA ALA A 425 12.78 -15.84 -2.90
C ALA A 425 12.29 -14.46 -3.35
N MET A 426 11.20 -13.94 -2.78
CA MET A 426 10.75 -12.58 -3.04
C MET A 426 11.79 -11.53 -2.62
N SER A 427 12.48 -11.73 -1.49
CA SER A 427 13.54 -10.84 -1.01
C SER A 427 14.81 -10.92 -1.87
N ASP A 428 15.12 -12.09 -2.43
CA ASP A 428 16.34 -12.33 -3.21
C ASP A 428 16.13 -12.18 -4.72
N LEU A 429 14.97 -11.64 -5.11
CA LEU A 429 14.68 -11.37 -6.51
C LEU A 429 15.54 -10.20 -7.01
N VAL A 430 16.30 -10.46 -8.06
CA VAL A 430 17.21 -9.48 -8.66
C VAL A 430 16.43 -8.47 -9.49
N GLN A 431 16.59 -7.19 -9.15
CA GLN A 431 16.20 -6.09 -10.02
C GLN A 431 17.25 -5.88 -11.10
N GLU A 432 16.82 -5.69 -12.35
CA GLU A 432 17.69 -5.37 -13.47
C GLU A 432 17.17 -4.16 -14.26
N ILE A 433 17.96 -3.09 -14.32
CA ILE A 433 17.65 -1.86 -15.02
C ILE A 433 18.87 -1.41 -15.81
N GLU A 434 18.76 -1.35 -17.13
CA GLU A 434 19.85 -0.94 -18.05
C GLU A 434 21.19 -1.63 -17.75
N GLY A 435 21.15 -2.95 -17.53
CA GLY A 435 22.31 -3.78 -17.21
C GLY A 435 22.84 -3.64 -15.78
N CYS A 436 22.20 -2.84 -14.93
CA CYS A 436 22.53 -2.72 -13.52
C CYS A 436 21.71 -3.71 -12.70
N GLN A 437 22.37 -4.53 -11.88
CA GLN A 437 21.74 -5.53 -11.03
C GLN A 437 21.92 -5.19 -9.56
N ARG A 438 20.83 -5.30 -8.76
CA ARG A 438 20.86 -5.14 -7.32
C ARG A 438 19.72 -5.92 -6.65
N LEU A 439 19.91 -6.25 -5.37
CA LEU A 439 18.88 -6.78 -4.49
C LEU A 439 18.24 -5.61 -3.72
N LEU A 440 16.95 -5.73 -3.41
CA LEU A 440 16.23 -4.65 -2.75
C LEU A 440 16.25 -4.80 -1.23
N PHE A 441 16.10 -3.68 -0.53
CA PHE A 441 15.76 -3.63 0.88
C PHE A 441 14.39 -4.30 1.11
N THR A 442 14.27 -5.15 2.14
CA THR A 442 13.06 -5.93 2.37
C THR A 442 12.48 -5.70 3.76
N ILE A 443 11.17 -5.49 3.80
CA ILE A 443 10.34 -5.47 5.01
C ILE A 443 9.34 -6.61 4.91
N TYR A 444 9.22 -7.45 5.95
CA TYR A 444 8.14 -8.43 6.04
C TYR A 444 7.07 -7.96 7.01
N GLU A 445 5.81 -8.01 6.59
CA GLU A 445 4.70 -8.03 7.52
C GLU A 445 4.45 -9.49 7.94
N ASP A 446 5.05 -9.87 9.04
CA ASP A 446 4.89 -11.20 9.58
C ASP A 446 3.81 -11.20 10.67
N GLY A 447 2.60 -11.56 10.30
CA GLY A 447 1.45 -11.65 11.21
C GLY A 447 1.39 -12.93 12.04
N ARG A 448 2.48 -13.70 12.11
CA ARG A 448 2.58 -14.89 12.96
C ARG A 448 2.38 -14.53 14.42
N PRO A 449 1.93 -15.49 15.23
CA PRO A 449 1.65 -15.22 16.64
C PRO A 449 2.92 -14.77 17.38
N TRP A 450 2.72 -13.87 18.34
CA TRP A 450 3.79 -13.44 19.23
C TRP A 450 4.27 -14.60 20.09
N PRO A 451 5.58 -14.77 20.34
CA PRO A 451 6.12 -15.85 21.15
C PRO A 451 5.48 -15.91 22.54
N GLN A 452 5.06 -17.10 22.96
CA GLN A 452 4.52 -17.38 24.30
C GLN A 452 5.22 -18.59 24.89
N GLU A 453 5.22 -18.70 26.20
CA GLU A 453 5.75 -19.86 26.91
C GLU A 453 5.03 -21.14 26.46
N GLY A 454 5.76 -22.21 26.17
CA GLY A 454 5.22 -23.47 25.67
C GLY A 454 4.98 -23.52 24.15
N TRP A 455 5.48 -22.55 23.39
CA TRP A 455 5.33 -22.48 21.94
C TRP A 455 6.63 -22.74 21.17
N GLU A 456 7.48 -23.64 21.70
CA GLU A 456 8.81 -23.91 21.13
C GLU A 456 8.76 -24.51 19.72
N ASP A 457 7.65 -25.22 19.40
CA ASP A 457 7.45 -25.83 18.07
C ASP A 457 6.57 -25.01 17.14
N ILE A 458 6.22 -23.77 17.51
CA ILE A 458 5.33 -22.92 16.72
C ILE A 458 6.14 -21.81 16.08
N SER A 459 6.04 -21.69 14.75
CA SER A 459 6.60 -20.55 14.04
C SER A 459 6.02 -19.24 14.56
N THR A 460 6.89 -18.34 15.00
CA THR A 460 6.49 -17.12 15.67
C THR A 460 6.88 -15.88 14.87
N TYR A 461 6.41 -14.75 15.36
CA TYR A 461 6.51 -13.44 14.75
C TYR A 461 7.89 -13.01 14.22
N ARG A 462 8.98 -13.47 14.80
CA ARG A 462 10.34 -13.01 14.46
C ARG A 462 11.11 -13.92 13.51
N GLU A 463 10.57 -15.05 13.14
CA GLU A 463 11.33 -16.08 12.44
C GLU A 463 11.80 -15.64 11.05
N LEU A 464 10.99 -14.89 10.30
CA LEU A 464 11.42 -14.42 8.98
C LEU A 464 12.67 -13.53 9.02
N ILE A 465 12.78 -12.63 9.99
CA ILE A 465 13.97 -11.78 10.12
C ILE A 465 15.17 -12.51 10.75
N GLU A 466 14.93 -13.61 11.41
CA GLU A 466 16.00 -14.51 11.89
C GLU A 466 16.55 -15.35 10.73
N LEU A 467 15.67 -15.85 9.84
CA LEU A 467 16.06 -16.55 8.61
C LEU A 467 16.75 -15.62 7.60
N LYS A 468 16.35 -14.33 7.58
CA LYS A 468 16.86 -13.31 6.66
C LYS A 468 17.39 -12.11 7.46
N PRO A 469 18.64 -12.15 7.94
CA PRO A 469 19.21 -11.13 8.82
C PRO A 469 19.32 -9.73 8.23
N ASP A 470 19.26 -9.59 6.90
CA ASP A 470 19.27 -8.30 6.18
C ASP A 470 17.85 -7.74 5.93
N ALA A 471 16.79 -8.45 6.35
CA ALA A 471 15.41 -7.98 6.28
C ALA A 471 14.97 -7.29 7.57
N TYR A 472 13.85 -6.57 7.46
CA TYR A 472 13.20 -5.85 8.55
C TYR A 472 11.80 -6.39 8.79
N GLN A 473 11.32 -6.22 10.02
CA GLN A 473 10.02 -6.68 10.46
C GLN A 473 9.04 -5.52 10.56
N TRP A 474 7.92 -5.61 9.86
CA TRP A 474 6.73 -4.81 10.12
C TRP A 474 5.95 -5.42 11.28
N GLY A 475 5.43 -4.63 12.17
CA GLY A 475 4.51 -5.20 13.10
C GLY A 475 4.64 -4.75 14.54
N PRO A 476 4.30 -5.52 15.57
CA PRO A 476 3.56 -5.17 16.78
C PRO A 476 4.12 -3.98 17.56
N LEU A 477 4.15 -2.85 16.89
CA LEU A 477 4.80 -1.64 17.33
C LEU A 477 3.89 -0.80 18.22
N ILE A 478 4.51 0.18 18.86
CA ILE A 478 3.82 1.19 19.63
C ILE A 478 3.85 2.47 18.83
N PHE A 479 2.67 2.91 18.40
CA PHE A 479 2.54 4.13 17.60
C PHE A 479 1.83 5.24 18.38
N ALA A 480 2.17 6.49 18.04
CA ALA A 480 1.73 7.66 18.76
C ALA A 480 0.21 7.79 18.88
N HIS A 481 -0.52 7.50 17.79
CA HIS A 481 -1.95 7.80 17.71
C HIS A 481 -2.85 6.86 18.53
N ASN A 482 -2.52 5.59 18.70
CA ASN A 482 -3.39 4.69 19.45
C ASN A 482 -2.92 4.47 20.90
N THR A 483 -1.65 4.66 21.17
CA THR A 483 -1.08 4.42 22.48
C THR A 483 -1.39 5.55 23.45
N PRO A 484 -1.14 6.83 23.13
CA PRO A 484 -1.49 7.95 24.02
C PRO A 484 -2.98 8.27 24.07
N THR A 485 -3.83 7.73 23.18
CA THR A 485 -5.28 7.88 23.29
C THR A 485 -5.86 7.21 24.54
N LEU A 486 -5.17 6.21 25.07
CA LEU A 486 -5.63 5.47 26.24
C LEU A 486 -4.85 5.86 27.49
N ASN A 487 -5.55 6.24 28.54
CA ASN A 487 -4.93 6.54 29.82
C ASN A 487 -4.18 5.33 30.40
N GLY A 488 -2.98 5.54 30.95
CA GLY A 488 -2.15 4.49 31.54
C GLY A 488 -1.67 3.40 30.55
N VAL A 489 -1.79 3.62 29.24
CA VAL A 489 -1.40 2.63 28.21
C VAL A 489 0.08 2.25 28.30
N TRP A 490 0.96 3.23 28.58
CA TRP A 490 2.40 3.01 28.69
C TRP A 490 2.79 2.05 29.82
N GLU A 491 2.05 2.06 30.91
CA GLU A 491 2.22 1.09 31.99
C GLU A 491 1.85 -0.33 31.53
N LYS A 492 0.70 -0.45 30.87
CA LYS A 492 0.21 -1.73 30.32
C LYS A 492 1.12 -2.29 29.23
N LYS A 493 1.79 -1.42 28.47
CA LYS A 493 2.64 -1.77 27.32
C LYS A 493 4.14 -1.72 27.63
N TRP A 494 4.55 -1.54 28.89
CA TRP A 494 5.94 -1.38 29.27
C TRP A 494 6.86 -2.53 28.78
N ARG A 495 6.40 -3.78 28.88
CA ARG A 495 7.13 -4.92 28.35
C ARG A 495 7.44 -4.74 26.87
N ARG A 496 6.43 -4.33 26.09
CA ARG A 496 6.58 -4.08 24.63
C ARG A 496 7.55 -2.94 24.36
N VAL A 497 7.51 -1.88 25.17
CA VAL A 497 8.48 -0.77 25.08
C VAL A 497 9.89 -1.28 25.29
N CYS A 498 10.13 -2.12 26.30
CA CYS A 498 11.43 -2.74 26.53
C CYS A 498 11.88 -3.63 25.36
N GLU A 499 10.99 -4.43 24.80
CA GLU A 499 11.28 -5.26 23.62
C GLU A 499 11.75 -4.41 22.45
N VAL A 500 11.07 -3.28 22.18
CA VAL A 500 11.51 -2.33 21.15
C VAL A 500 12.92 -1.81 21.43
N MET A 501 13.22 -1.44 22.69
CA MET A 501 14.52 -0.85 23.03
C MET A 501 15.69 -1.85 22.98
N TYR A 502 15.45 -3.10 23.32
CA TYR A 502 16.52 -4.10 23.43
C TYR A 502 16.63 -5.04 22.22
N GLU A 503 15.61 -5.12 21.36
CA GLU A 503 15.51 -6.09 20.26
C GLU A 503 15.00 -5.50 18.94
N GLY A 504 14.67 -4.20 18.93
CA GLY A 504 13.96 -3.56 17.82
C GLY A 504 14.81 -3.00 16.68
N ASP A 505 16.11 -3.31 16.63
CA ASP A 505 17.04 -2.75 15.62
C ASP A 505 16.68 -3.09 14.16
N ARG A 506 15.94 -4.18 13.96
CA ARG A 506 15.40 -4.59 12.64
C ARG A 506 13.88 -4.46 12.54
N TRP A 507 13.28 -3.63 13.36
CA TRP A 507 11.84 -3.36 13.29
C TRP A 507 11.56 -2.02 12.62
N ILE A 508 10.43 -1.98 11.92
CA ILE A 508 9.82 -0.71 11.58
C ILE A 508 9.16 -0.19 12.85
N THR A 509 9.67 0.93 13.34
CA THR A 509 9.14 1.64 14.52
C THR A 509 8.42 2.89 14.02
N GLY A 510 7.83 3.71 14.88
CA GLY A 510 7.36 4.98 14.36
C GLY A 510 6.17 5.58 15.08
N CYS A 511 5.72 6.69 14.50
CA CYS A 511 4.63 7.48 15.04
C CYS A 511 3.28 7.07 14.44
N ALA A 512 3.26 6.73 13.15
CA ALA A 512 2.03 6.27 12.48
C ALA A 512 2.32 5.48 11.20
N ASN A 513 1.40 4.57 10.88
CA ASN A 513 1.22 3.98 9.56
C ASN A 513 -0.29 3.83 9.27
N HIS A 514 -0.65 3.37 8.08
CA HIS A 514 -2.05 3.24 7.67
C HIS A 514 -2.85 2.31 8.60
N ASP A 515 -2.28 1.18 9.04
CA ASP A 515 -2.92 0.25 9.95
C ASP A 515 -3.17 0.83 11.33
N THR A 516 -2.16 1.48 11.89
CA THR A 516 -2.24 2.00 13.26
C THR A 516 -3.15 3.21 13.36
N VAL A 517 -3.25 4.02 12.30
CA VAL A 517 -4.24 5.11 12.23
C VAL A 517 -5.66 4.53 12.21
N ARG A 518 -5.90 3.52 11.40
CA ARG A 518 -7.20 2.82 11.36
C ARG A 518 -7.54 2.15 12.68
N ARG A 519 -6.58 1.50 13.34
CA ARG A 519 -6.80 0.90 14.69
C ARG A 519 -7.17 1.95 15.73
N GLY A 520 -6.68 3.19 15.60
CA GLY A 520 -7.12 4.32 16.42
C GLY A 520 -8.62 4.56 16.32
N ASN A 521 -9.21 4.38 15.12
CA ASN A 521 -10.67 4.49 14.92
C ASN A 521 -11.46 3.36 15.60
N GLN A 522 -10.83 2.24 15.89
CA GLN A 522 -11.46 1.08 16.52
C GLN A 522 -11.39 1.08 18.05
N VAL A 523 -10.73 2.08 18.64
CA VAL A 523 -10.77 2.27 20.11
C VAL A 523 -12.20 2.60 20.51
N SER A 524 -12.76 1.78 21.44
CA SER A 524 -14.10 2.03 21.95
C SER A 524 -14.22 3.43 22.58
N THR A 525 -15.31 4.11 22.31
CA THR A 525 -15.61 5.41 22.94
C THR A 525 -15.84 5.31 24.46
N ASP A 526 -16.06 4.08 24.96
CA ASP A 526 -16.20 3.75 26.38
C ASP A 526 -14.87 3.34 27.03
N ALA A 527 -13.76 3.33 26.27
CA ALA A 527 -12.45 3.05 26.81
C ALA A 527 -11.95 4.19 27.72
N ASP A 528 -10.90 3.91 28.48
CA ASP A 528 -10.26 4.91 29.35
C ASP A 528 -9.42 5.89 28.50
N ILE A 529 -10.09 6.88 27.93
CA ILE A 529 -9.51 7.87 27.02
C ILE A 529 -8.64 8.86 27.79
N ASN A 530 -7.49 9.22 27.25
CA ASN A 530 -6.63 10.27 27.80
C ASN A 530 -7.16 11.68 27.49
N TRP A 531 -8.13 12.14 28.25
CA TRP A 531 -8.76 13.45 28.09
C TRP A 531 -7.83 14.64 28.38
N ASN A 532 -6.58 14.40 28.82
CA ASN A 532 -5.57 15.48 28.87
C ASN A 532 -5.15 15.92 27.46
N LEU A 533 -5.30 15.04 26.46
CA LEU A 533 -4.95 15.34 25.06
C LEU A 533 -6.02 16.18 24.35
N GLY A 534 -7.26 16.26 24.85
CA GLY A 534 -8.30 17.03 24.19
C GLY A 534 -9.66 16.92 24.87
N LYS A 535 -10.62 17.72 24.41
CA LYS A 535 -12.00 17.74 24.90
C LYS A 535 -12.95 16.92 24.05
N THR A 536 -12.53 16.56 22.83
CA THR A 536 -13.28 15.75 21.87
C THR A 536 -12.39 14.64 21.33
N LEU A 537 -12.96 13.54 20.86
CA LEU A 537 -12.21 12.44 20.30
C LEU A 537 -11.29 12.87 19.14
N PRO A 538 -11.71 13.70 18.17
CA PRO A 538 -10.82 14.22 17.15
C PRO A 538 -9.65 15.07 17.68
N GLU A 539 -9.85 15.84 18.75
CA GLU A 539 -8.75 16.58 19.39
C GLU A 539 -7.77 15.64 20.08
N VAL A 540 -8.27 14.66 20.83
CA VAL A 540 -7.44 13.64 21.48
C VAL A 540 -6.60 12.90 20.46
N LEU A 541 -7.19 12.45 19.36
CA LEU A 541 -6.47 11.74 18.30
C LEU A 541 -5.41 12.63 17.63
N ARG A 542 -5.73 13.89 17.34
CA ARG A 542 -4.79 14.85 16.76
C ARG A 542 -3.57 15.08 17.65
N HIS A 543 -3.79 15.31 18.94
CA HIS A 543 -2.70 15.51 19.89
C HIS A 543 -1.92 14.21 20.18
N ALA A 544 -2.54 13.06 19.97
CA ALA A 544 -1.80 11.79 19.97
C ALA A 544 -0.83 11.67 18.79
N TYR A 545 -1.20 12.16 17.60
CA TYR A 545 -0.28 12.24 16.46
C TYR A 545 0.83 13.25 16.70
N ASP A 546 0.50 14.41 17.21
CA ASP A 546 1.44 15.49 17.52
C ASP A 546 2.12 15.34 18.89
N ASN A 547 2.13 14.15 19.48
CA ASN A 547 2.75 13.96 20.80
C ASN A 547 4.28 14.14 20.75
N PRO A 548 4.82 15.28 21.24
CA PRO A 548 6.25 15.57 21.12
C PRO A 548 7.14 14.56 21.86
N ALA A 549 6.65 14.04 22.99
CA ALA A 549 7.41 13.07 23.77
C ALA A 549 7.55 11.74 23.03
N VAL A 550 6.47 11.26 22.40
CA VAL A 550 6.50 10.03 21.60
C VAL A 550 7.37 10.19 20.37
N THR A 551 7.22 11.30 19.64
CA THR A 551 8.04 11.58 18.45
C THR A 551 9.53 11.65 18.80
N LEU A 552 9.87 12.32 19.90
CA LEU A 552 11.25 12.42 20.37
C LEU A 552 11.82 11.07 20.80
N TRP A 553 11.06 10.26 21.54
CA TRP A 553 11.46 8.91 21.89
C TRP A 553 11.72 8.05 20.66
N VAL A 554 10.76 8.01 19.71
CA VAL A 554 10.85 7.17 18.53
C VAL A 554 12.01 7.55 17.62
N TYR A 555 12.13 8.82 17.24
CA TYR A 555 13.15 9.28 16.30
C TYR A 555 14.49 9.59 16.97
N GLY A 556 14.46 10.18 18.15
CA GLY A 556 15.64 10.67 18.84
C GLY A 556 16.36 9.64 19.70
N PHE A 557 15.69 8.53 20.06
CA PHE A 557 16.26 7.63 21.07
C PHE A 557 16.06 6.14 20.79
N SER A 558 14.91 5.70 20.22
CA SER A 558 14.63 4.26 20.05
C SER A 558 15.40 3.64 18.88
N PRO A 559 15.71 2.32 18.94
CA PRO A 559 16.27 1.59 17.81
C PRO A 559 15.25 1.39 16.67
N GLY A 560 15.67 0.73 15.59
CA GLY A 560 14.85 0.39 14.44
C GLY A 560 14.73 1.51 13.40
N LEU A 561 13.77 1.40 12.51
CA LEU A 561 13.49 2.34 11.43
C LEU A 561 12.19 3.09 11.72
N PRO A 562 12.23 4.36 12.15
CA PRO A 562 11.03 5.16 12.36
C PRO A 562 10.24 5.38 11.09
N MET A 563 8.91 5.33 11.20
CA MET A 563 7.96 5.59 10.12
C MET A 563 6.89 6.59 10.54
N ASP A 564 6.52 7.44 9.60
CA ASP A 564 5.31 8.27 9.68
C ASP A 564 4.42 8.00 8.47
N PHE A 565 3.13 8.34 8.62
CA PHE A 565 2.15 8.31 7.56
C PHE A 565 1.67 9.73 7.25
N ILE A 566 1.72 10.14 5.98
CA ILE A 566 1.44 11.54 5.60
C ILE A 566 0.06 12.03 6.05
N ASN A 567 -0.97 11.17 6.01
CA ASN A 567 -2.29 11.54 6.48
C ASN A 567 -2.30 11.87 7.96
N ALA A 568 -1.55 11.12 8.79
CA ALA A 568 -1.42 11.40 10.21
C ALA A 568 -0.68 12.72 10.46
N THR A 569 0.45 12.94 9.79
CA THR A 569 1.27 14.15 9.97
C THR A 569 0.57 15.43 9.54
N LEU A 570 -0.35 15.34 8.58
CA LEU A 570 -1.15 16.46 8.08
C LEU A 570 -2.55 16.53 8.71
N HIS A 571 -2.86 15.66 9.68
CA HIS A 571 -4.17 15.55 10.31
C HIS A 571 -5.32 15.31 9.33
N ALA A 572 -5.03 14.68 8.20
CA ALA A 572 -6.03 14.20 7.27
C ALA A 572 -6.62 12.87 7.79
N PRO A 573 -7.93 12.71 7.79
CA PRO A 573 -8.56 11.45 8.17
C PRO A 573 -8.05 10.26 7.36
N TRP A 574 -8.17 9.07 7.93
CA TRP A 574 -7.81 7.83 7.26
C TRP A 574 -8.67 6.65 7.73
N MET A 575 -9.13 5.85 6.79
CA MET A 575 -9.80 4.57 7.02
C MET A 575 -9.47 3.60 5.88
N PHE A 576 -9.92 2.37 5.96
CA PHE A 576 -9.81 1.42 4.86
C PHE A 576 -10.94 1.66 3.85
N PHE A 577 -10.56 2.09 2.67
CA PHE A 577 -11.48 2.29 1.54
C PHE A 577 -11.49 1.01 0.71
N ARG A 578 -12.44 0.14 0.96
CA ARG A 578 -12.53 -1.12 0.24
C ARG A 578 -13.59 -1.05 -0.83
N ASN A 579 -13.19 -1.38 -2.04
CA ASN A 579 -14.06 -1.42 -3.21
C ASN A 579 -14.36 -2.87 -3.61
N THR A 580 -14.62 -3.70 -2.63
CA THR A 580 -14.96 -5.09 -2.81
C THR A 580 -16.41 -5.25 -3.25
N ASP A 581 -16.82 -6.50 -3.51
CA ASP A 581 -18.18 -6.80 -3.88
C ASP A 581 -19.21 -6.24 -2.88
N GLU A 582 -20.44 -6.13 -3.31
CA GLU A 582 -21.55 -5.51 -2.58
C GLU A 582 -21.72 -6.03 -1.16
N ARG A 583 -21.50 -7.32 -0.94
CA ARG A 583 -21.63 -7.96 0.37
C ARG A 583 -20.60 -7.45 1.35
N TYR A 584 -19.35 -7.32 0.90
CA TYR A 584 -18.27 -6.81 1.73
C TYR A 584 -18.34 -5.30 1.91
N GLY A 585 -18.75 -4.53 0.90
CA GLY A 585 -18.89 -3.08 0.99
C GLY A 585 -19.76 -2.65 2.17
N VAL A 586 -20.92 -3.27 2.36
CA VAL A 586 -21.80 -2.98 3.51
C VAL A 586 -21.17 -3.40 4.84
N LYS A 587 -20.47 -4.54 4.87
CA LYS A 587 -19.75 -5.01 6.06
C LYS A 587 -18.67 -4.03 6.46
N VAL A 588 -17.81 -3.63 5.52
CA VAL A 588 -16.69 -2.70 5.79
C VAL A 588 -17.20 -1.37 6.33
N VAL A 589 -18.26 -0.79 5.74
CA VAL A 589 -18.85 0.45 6.26
C VAL A 589 -19.32 0.31 7.70
N SER A 590 -19.87 -0.83 8.07
CA SER A 590 -20.27 -1.08 9.46
C SER A 590 -19.07 -1.17 10.40
N GLU A 591 -18.01 -1.85 9.98
CA GLU A 591 -16.77 -1.99 10.75
C GLU A 591 -15.99 -0.67 10.91
N GLU A 592 -16.08 0.21 9.92
CA GLU A 592 -15.41 1.51 9.90
C GLU A 592 -16.24 2.64 10.56
N ALA A 593 -17.37 2.32 11.18
CA ALA A 593 -18.23 3.34 11.82
C ALA A 593 -17.50 4.22 12.84
N GLY A 594 -16.50 3.69 13.56
CA GLY A 594 -15.67 4.44 14.49
C GLY A 594 -14.88 5.59 13.89
N PHE A 595 -14.59 5.55 12.58
CA PHE A 595 -13.98 6.64 11.84
C PHE A 595 -14.75 7.96 12.00
N LEU A 596 -16.07 7.89 11.96
CA LEU A 596 -16.93 9.06 12.12
C LEU A 596 -16.81 9.69 13.50
N ASP A 597 -16.64 8.89 14.56
CA ASP A 597 -16.50 9.39 15.93
C ASP A 597 -15.10 10.00 16.16
N TRP A 598 -14.06 9.32 15.71
CA TRP A 598 -12.68 9.68 16.00
C TRP A 598 -12.10 10.77 15.10
N GLN A 599 -12.55 10.86 13.84
CA GLN A 599 -11.87 11.71 12.86
C GLN A 599 -12.75 12.80 12.24
N ILE A 600 -14.08 12.64 12.26
CA ILE A 600 -14.96 13.59 11.60
C ILE A 600 -15.60 14.54 12.60
N THR A 601 -15.25 15.82 12.53
CA THR A 601 -15.87 16.86 13.36
C THR A 601 -17.18 17.36 12.73
N PRO A 602 -18.11 17.94 13.55
CA PRO A 602 -19.31 18.58 13.03
C PRO A 602 -19.03 19.71 12.04
N GLU A 603 -17.92 20.44 12.22
CA GLU A 603 -17.49 21.54 11.36
C GLU A 603 -17.01 21.00 10.00
N LEU A 604 -16.27 19.89 9.99
CA LEU A 604 -15.83 19.22 8.78
C LEU A 604 -17.03 18.72 7.97
N PHE A 605 -17.98 18.02 8.62
CA PHE A 605 -19.19 17.53 7.96
C PHE A 605 -20.02 18.67 7.36
N LYS A 606 -20.10 19.85 8.01
CA LYS A 606 -20.86 21.01 7.51
C LYS A 606 -20.27 21.66 6.26
N ARG A 607 -19.01 21.43 5.94
CA ARG A 607 -18.38 22.00 4.71
C ARG A 607 -19.20 21.59 3.48
N LYS A 608 -19.39 22.53 2.54
CA LYS A 608 -20.23 22.32 1.34
C LYS A 608 -19.80 21.14 0.48
N LYS A 609 -18.49 20.92 0.37
CA LYS A 609 -17.90 19.85 -0.44
C LYS A 609 -17.68 18.53 0.33
N ALA A 610 -17.88 18.48 1.64
CA ALA A 610 -17.73 17.29 2.43
C ALA A 610 -19.02 16.46 2.42
N PHE A 611 -18.92 15.18 2.22
CA PHE A 611 -20.01 14.21 2.23
C PHE A 611 -21.20 14.56 1.33
N PRO A 612 -21.01 14.96 0.06
CA PRO A 612 -22.10 15.43 -0.80
C PRO A 612 -23.10 14.32 -1.13
N ARG A 613 -22.62 13.08 -1.31
CA ARG A 613 -23.47 11.92 -1.68
C ARG A 613 -24.33 11.50 -0.50
N LEU A 614 -23.73 11.37 0.69
CA LEU A 614 -24.47 11.02 1.92
C LEU A 614 -25.48 12.10 2.31
N LYS A 615 -25.16 13.37 2.13
CA LYS A 615 -26.13 14.47 2.33
C LYS A 615 -27.29 14.38 1.34
N SER A 616 -27.09 13.91 0.12
CA SER A 616 -28.15 13.72 -0.88
C SER A 616 -29.11 12.58 -0.48
N LEU A 617 -28.64 11.58 0.28
CA LEU A 617 -29.50 10.53 0.88
C LEU A 617 -30.38 11.07 2.03
N GLY A 618 -30.06 12.25 2.57
CA GLY A 618 -30.86 12.90 3.60
C GLY A 618 -30.18 13.09 4.96
N PHE A 619 -28.91 12.70 5.10
CA PHE A 619 -28.10 12.96 6.31
C PHE A 619 -27.82 14.46 6.43
N LYS A 620 -28.31 15.11 7.49
CA LYS A 620 -28.17 16.55 7.67
C LYS A 620 -27.00 16.96 8.55
N ASP A 621 -26.64 16.10 9.47
CA ASP A 621 -25.52 16.31 10.38
C ASP A 621 -24.78 15.00 10.67
N ILE A 622 -23.59 15.14 11.24
CA ILE A 622 -22.73 13.98 11.54
C ILE A 622 -23.33 13.09 12.63
N GLY A 623 -24.17 13.61 13.51
CA GLY A 623 -24.84 12.82 14.54
C GLY A 623 -25.81 11.80 13.93
N GLU A 624 -26.61 12.21 12.92
CA GLU A 624 -27.50 11.30 12.19
C GLU A 624 -26.71 10.19 11.49
N LEU A 625 -25.57 10.53 10.87
CA LEU A 625 -24.73 9.54 10.18
C LEU A 625 -24.10 8.55 11.18
N ARG A 626 -23.57 9.04 12.32
CA ARG A 626 -23.01 8.21 13.40
C ARG A 626 -24.04 7.24 13.96
N GLU A 627 -25.23 7.74 14.28
CA GLU A 627 -26.33 6.94 14.83
C GLU A 627 -26.75 5.84 13.83
N PHE A 628 -26.85 6.19 12.55
CA PHE A 628 -27.17 5.21 11.51
C PHE A 628 -26.09 4.16 11.33
N SER A 629 -24.80 4.55 11.26
CA SER A 629 -23.69 3.63 11.10
C SER A 629 -23.55 2.67 12.29
N LYS A 630 -23.76 3.15 13.53
CA LYS A 630 -23.77 2.32 14.73
C LYS A 630 -24.95 1.32 14.73
N ALA A 631 -26.12 1.78 14.31
CA ALA A 631 -27.28 0.90 14.18
C ALA A 631 -27.04 -0.15 13.08
N LEU A 632 -26.46 0.24 11.94
CA LEU A 632 -26.12 -0.67 10.86
C LEU A 632 -25.13 -1.74 11.33
N ASN A 633 -24.09 -1.37 12.09
CA ASN A 633 -23.13 -2.34 12.63
C ASN A 633 -23.83 -3.37 13.53
N ALA A 634 -24.65 -2.93 14.46
CA ALA A 634 -25.39 -3.83 15.34
C ALA A 634 -26.32 -4.77 14.57
N ILE A 635 -27.02 -4.27 13.55
CA ILE A 635 -27.88 -5.10 12.70
C ILE A 635 -27.09 -6.10 11.88
N MET A 636 -25.93 -5.71 11.36
CA MET A 636 -25.04 -6.59 10.59
C MET A 636 -24.56 -7.77 11.44
N GLU A 637 -24.12 -7.50 12.67
CA GLU A 637 -23.68 -8.54 13.63
C GLU A 637 -24.84 -9.48 14.00
N GLU A 638 -26.03 -8.97 14.32
CA GLU A 638 -27.20 -9.76 14.69
C GLU A 638 -27.72 -10.65 13.54
N ASN A 639 -27.43 -10.31 12.28
CA ASN A 639 -27.89 -11.04 11.10
C ASN A 639 -26.77 -11.79 10.38
N ASP A 640 -25.67 -12.11 11.06
CA ASP A 640 -24.51 -12.84 10.52
C ASP A 640 -24.03 -12.26 9.17
N TYR A 641 -24.07 -10.95 9.05
CA TYR A 641 -23.69 -10.19 7.85
C TYR A 641 -24.50 -10.51 6.59
N ASN A 642 -25.71 -11.06 6.73
CA ASN A 642 -26.63 -11.27 5.62
C ASN A 642 -27.35 -9.97 5.27
N ILE A 643 -26.96 -9.32 4.17
CA ILE A 643 -27.46 -8.00 3.76
C ILE A 643 -28.96 -7.98 3.48
N SER A 644 -29.55 -9.05 2.96
CA SER A 644 -31.00 -9.14 2.75
C SER A 644 -31.78 -9.21 4.07
N ALA A 645 -31.25 -9.93 5.06
CA ALA A 645 -31.81 -9.95 6.41
C ALA A 645 -31.68 -8.59 7.09
N VAL A 646 -30.56 -7.90 6.90
CA VAL A 646 -30.33 -6.53 7.38
C VAL A 646 -31.37 -5.54 6.84
N VAL A 647 -31.63 -5.59 5.53
CA VAL A 647 -32.70 -4.76 4.90
C VAL A 647 -34.07 -5.06 5.52
N ALA A 648 -34.41 -6.34 5.71
CA ALA A 648 -35.66 -6.73 6.34
C ALA A 648 -35.76 -6.24 7.79
N ALA A 649 -34.69 -6.34 8.56
CA ALA A 649 -34.61 -5.86 9.94
C ALA A 649 -34.81 -4.32 10.01
N ILE A 650 -34.14 -3.56 9.14
CA ILE A 650 -34.31 -2.10 9.06
C ILE A 650 -35.78 -1.76 8.74
N ARG A 651 -36.40 -2.42 7.75
CA ARG A 651 -37.81 -2.18 7.39
C ARG A 651 -38.78 -2.47 8.55
N ASN A 652 -38.61 -3.60 9.22
CA ASN A 652 -39.46 -3.98 10.36
C ASN A 652 -39.35 -2.94 11.50
N CYS A 653 -38.18 -2.41 11.77
CA CYS A 653 -37.99 -1.36 12.78
C CYS A 653 -38.74 -0.07 12.43
N ILE A 654 -38.79 0.29 11.13
CA ILE A 654 -39.40 1.54 10.67
C ILE A 654 -40.93 1.40 10.59
N GLU A 655 -41.45 0.26 10.19
CA GLU A 655 -42.90 -0.01 10.11
C GLU A 655 -43.57 -0.16 11.48
N GLY A 656 -42.82 -0.07 12.56
CA GLY A 656 -43.37 -0.07 13.94
C GLY A 656 -43.76 -1.45 14.45
N LYS A 657 -43.24 -2.51 13.86
CA LYS A 657 -43.36 -3.87 14.39
C LYS A 657 -42.41 -3.99 15.59
N GLU A 658 -42.81 -3.39 16.71
CA GLU A 658 -41.96 -3.19 17.89
C GLU A 658 -41.37 -4.46 18.50
N GLU A 659 -42.07 -5.61 18.35
CA GLU A 659 -41.58 -6.89 18.85
C GLU A 659 -40.40 -7.45 18.05
N ALA A 660 -40.15 -6.96 16.84
CA ALA A 660 -39.05 -7.37 15.95
C ALA A 660 -37.92 -6.34 15.86
N CYS A 661 -37.99 -5.24 16.59
CA CYS A 661 -36.99 -4.17 16.53
C CYS A 661 -36.22 -4.06 17.83
N ASN A 662 -35.14 -4.83 17.94
CA ASN A 662 -34.19 -4.76 19.06
C ASN A 662 -33.12 -3.67 18.90
N ILE A 663 -33.19 -2.79 17.86
CA ILE A 663 -32.14 -1.87 17.53
C ILE A 663 -32.27 -0.60 18.35
N PRO A 664 -31.31 -0.32 19.25
CA PRO A 664 -31.44 0.71 20.28
C PRO A 664 -31.68 2.12 19.74
N ASN A 665 -31.15 2.51 18.61
CA ASN A 665 -31.09 3.92 18.18
C ASN A 665 -31.89 4.26 16.90
N ILE A 666 -32.47 3.31 16.20
CA ILE A 666 -33.30 3.62 14.99
C ILE A 666 -34.50 4.51 15.33
N LYS A 667 -35.03 4.41 16.55
CA LYS A 667 -36.16 5.27 17.00
C LYS A 667 -35.78 6.75 17.05
N SER A 668 -34.51 7.10 17.25
CA SER A 668 -34.01 8.48 17.25
C SER A 668 -33.85 9.04 15.82
N LEU A 669 -33.71 8.17 14.81
CA LEU A 669 -33.55 8.53 13.39
C LEU A 669 -34.88 8.94 12.72
N ARG A 670 -35.98 9.08 13.47
CA ARG A 670 -37.32 9.42 12.94
C ARG A 670 -37.49 10.87 12.44
N ARG A 671 -36.42 11.57 12.10
CA ARG A 671 -36.49 12.87 11.44
C ARG A 671 -36.99 12.73 10.00
N PRO A 672 -37.74 13.70 9.43
CA PRO A 672 -38.41 13.55 8.13
C PRO A 672 -37.51 13.17 6.94
N GLY A 673 -36.23 13.61 6.95
CA GLY A 673 -35.24 13.27 5.91
C GLY A 673 -34.81 11.80 6.00
N MET A 674 -34.47 11.35 7.18
CA MET A 674 -34.04 9.98 7.47
C MET A 674 -35.18 8.98 7.28
N LEU A 675 -36.40 9.32 7.71
CA LEU A 675 -37.59 8.47 7.47
C LEU A 675 -37.83 8.23 5.97
N ARG A 676 -37.55 9.23 5.12
CA ARG A 676 -37.67 9.04 3.65
C ARG A 676 -36.61 8.09 3.12
N PHE A 677 -35.39 8.16 3.60
CA PHE A 677 -34.30 7.23 3.23
C PHE A 677 -34.61 5.82 3.72
N LEU A 678 -34.91 5.69 5.02
CA LEU A 678 -35.15 4.40 5.67
C LEU A 678 -36.45 3.73 5.23
N SER A 679 -37.54 4.48 4.97
CA SER A 679 -38.82 3.93 4.50
C SER A 679 -38.77 3.36 3.09
N LYS A 680 -37.75 3.70 2.34
CA LYS A 680 -37.48 3.17 1.00
C LYS A 680 -36.26 2.22 0.99
N MET A 681 -35.83 1.77 2.16
CA MET A 681 -34.67 0.88 2.25
C MET A 681 -34.98 -0.43 1.50
N ASP A 682 -34.14 -0.72 0.53
CA ASP A 682 -34.05 -1.97 -0.22
C ASP A 682 -32.57 -2.33 -0.33
N LEU A 683 -32.27 -3.43 -0.98
CA LEU A 683 -30.92 -3.91 -1.12
C LEU A 683 -30.05 -2.90 -1.90
N ASP A 684 -30.56 -2.36 -2.99
CA ASP A 684 -29.85 -1.42 -3.85
C ASP A 684 -29.51 -0.13 -3.12
N ARG A 685 -30.41 0.36 -2.26
CA ARG A 685 -30.13 1.54 -1.43
C ARG A 685 -29.11 1.29 -0.34
N LEU A 686 -29.11 0.10 0.23
CA LEU A 686 -28.10 -0.26 1.23
C LEU A 686 -26.71 -0.32 0.59
N LYS A 687 -26.62 -0.95 -0.59
CA LYS A 687 -25.41 -0.99 -1.40
C LYS A 687 -24.97 0.40 -1.84
N GLN A 688 -25.89 1.21 -2.34
CA GLN A 688 -25.63 2.60 -2.72
C GLN A 688 -25.13 3.43 -1.53
N PHE A 689 -25.70 3.24 -0.34
CA PHE A 689 -25.21 3.89 0.87
C PHE A 689 -23.76 3.48 1.15
N ALA A 690 -23.43 2.19 1.10
CA ALA A 690 -22.07 1.70 1.36
C ALA A 690 -21.06 2.28 0.35
N ARG A 691 -21.39 2.21 -0.94
CA ARG A 691 -20.56 2.81 -2.00
C ARG A 691 -20.33 4.31 -1.75
N TRP A 692 -21.39 5.07 -1.55
CA TRP A 692 -21.30 6.52 -1.35
C TRP A 692 -20.61 6.91 -0.04
N PHE A 693 -20.70 6.07 0.99
CA PHE A 693 -19.94 6.24 2.22
C PHE A 693 -18.44 6.16 1.93
N MET A 694 -18.00 5.12 1.22
CA MET A 694 -16.59 4.95 0.85
C MET A 694 -16.08 6.09 -0.02
N GLU A 695 -16.82 6.47 -1.06
CA GLU A 695 -16.45 7.55 -1.97
C GLU A 695 -16.34 8.92 -1.24
N ASP A 696 -17.33 9.27 -0.40
CA ASP A 696 -17.30 10.51 0.38
C ASP A 696 -16.17 10.50 1.42
N CYS A 697 -15.90 9.36 2.05
CA CYS A 697 -14.79 9.21 3.00
C CYS A 697 -13.43 9.27 2.29
N TYR A 698 -13.28 8.66 1.13
CA TYR A 698 -12.05 8.75 0.35
C TYR A 698 -11.71 10.21 0.00
N GLU A 699 -12.69 10.96 -0.51
CA GLU A 699 -12.50 12.36 -0.84
C GLU A 699 -12.08 13.21 0.37
N ILE A 700 -12.68 12.94 1.55
CA ILE A 700 -12.35 13.70 2.76
C ILE A 700 -10.96 13.35 3.32
N CYS A 701 -10.41 12.20 2.99
CA CYS A 701 -9.08 11.76 3.44
C CYS A 701 -7.94 12.37 2.62
N ASN A 702 -8.23 13.08 1.54
CA ASN A 702 -7.20 13.74 0.74
C ASN A 702 -6.51 14.86 1.52
N VAL A 703 -5.19 14.77 1.65
CA VAL A 703 -4.36 15.70 2.44
C VAL A 703 -4.46 17.16 1.96
N GLY A 704 -4.78 17.37 0.69
CA GLY A 704 -4.94 18.70 0.10
C GLY A 704 -6.04 19.54 0.78
N HIS A 705 -6.99 18.91 1.47
CA HIS A 705 -8.04 19.62 2.22
C HIS A 705 -7.57 20.19 3.56
N TYR A 706 -6.41 19.77 4.05
CA TYR A 706 -5.88 20.08 5.39
C TYR A 706 -4.67 21.00 5.37
N ALA A 707 -4.23 21.40 4.20
CA ALA A 707 -3.07 22.24 3.96
C ALA A 707 -2.96 23.48 4.87
N THR A 708 -4.08 24.10 5.18
CA THR A 708 -4.12 25.34 6.01
C THR A 708 -4.23 25.05 7.52
N GLN A 709 -4.27 23.79 7.94
CA GLN A 709 -4.46 23.39 9.34
C GLN A 709 -3.18 22.91 10.01
N VAL A 710 -2.09 22.81 9.25
CA VAL A 710 -0.80 22.34 9.74
C VAL A 710 -0.21 23.33 10.75
N ASN A 711 0.23 22.80 11.90
CA ASN A 711 0.88 23.61 12.94
C ASN A 711 2.38 23.82 12.58
N PRO A 712 2.82 25.05 12.26
CA PRO A 712 4.19 25.28 11.85
C PRO A 712 5.24 24.90 12.90
N THR A 713 4.90 25.15 14.18
CA THR A 713 5.83 24.84 15.29
C THR A 713 6.03 23.35 15.46
N GLN A 714 4.95 22.56 15.35
CA GLN A 714 5.03 21.10 15.42
C GLN A 714 5.77 20.52 14.23
N THR A 715 5.51 21.04 13.03
CA THR A 715 6.19 20.57 11.79
C THR A 715 7.68 20.83 11.86
N ALA A 716 8.10 22.02 12.26
CA ALA A 716 9.51 22.37 12.44
C ALA A 716 10.18 21.48 13.52
N TYR A 717 9.47 21.20 14.62
CA TYR A 717 9.93 20.28 15.66
C TYR A 717 10.14 18.88 15.10
N ASN A 718 9.15 18.33 14.40
CA ASN A 718 9.23 17.00 13.79
C ASN A 718 10.38 16.91 12.76
N LEU A 719 10.56 17.95 11.95
CA LEU A 719 11.67 18.03 10.99
C LEU A 719 13.03 18.03 11.71
N SER A 720 13.17 18.79 12.80
CA SER A 720 14.41 18.84 13.58
C SER A 720 14.80 17.48 14.17
N ILE A 721 13.81 16.70 14.61
CA ILE A 721 14.05 15.34 15.14
C ILE A 721 14.44 14.37 14.03
N ARG A 722 13.80 14.44 12.85
CA ARG A 722 14.19 13.64 11.67
C ARG A 722 15.63 13.95 11.26
N GLN A 723 16.01 15.23 11.24
CA GLN A 723 17.39 15.66 10.98
C GLN A 723 18.38 15.17 12.07
N PHE A 724 17.95 15.14 13.32
CA PHE A 724 18.72 14.55 14.41
C PHE A 724 18.99 13.06 14.15
N ARG A 725 17.96 12.29 13.76
CA ARG A 725 18.10 10.87 13.39
C ARG A 725 19.12 10.67 12.27
N HIS A 726 19.16 11.56 11.28
CA HIS A 726 20.15 11.52 10.21
C HIS A 726 21.59 11.78 10.71
N ARG A 727 21.73 12.66 11.70
CA ARG A 727 23.05 12.98 12.29
C ARG A 727 23.58 11.84 13.13
N TYR A 728 22.73 11.07 13.77
CA TYR A 728 23.07 9.97 14.68
C TYR A 728 22.53 8.61 14.17
N PRO A 729 23.03 8.09 13.04
CA PRO A 729 22.51 6.86 12.42
C PRO A 729 22.69 5.61 13.29
N TRP A 730 23.65 5.61 14.22
CA TRP A 730 23.89 4.54 15.18
C TRP A 730 22.71 4.30 16.15
N LEU A 731 21.82 5.28 16.32
CA LEU A 731 20.61 5.13 17.13
C LEU A 731 19.68 4.00 16.63
N ARG A 732 19.85 3.53 15.40
CA ARG A 732 19.07 2.39 14.87
C ARG A 732 19.37 1.07 15.60
N HIS A 733 20.55 0.92 16.22
CA HIS A 733 20.94 -0.31 16.90
C HIS A 733 20.26 -0.46 18.26
N ASN A 734 20.18 -1.68 18.76
CA ASN A 734 19.66 -1.98 20.09
C ASN A 734 20.50 -1.35 21.19
N LEU A 735 19.91 -1.19 22.38
CA LEU A 735 20.68 -0.80 23.56
C LEU A 735 21.76 -1.83 23.84
N SER A 736 22.95 -1.38 24.16
CA SER A 736 24.09 -2.24 24.43
C SER A 736 25.07 -1.63 25.44
N GLY A 737 25.91 -2.45 26.04
CA GLY A 737 26.97 -1.99 26.92
C GLY A 737 26.47 -1.20 28.14
N THR A 738 26.79 0.07 28.18
CA THR A 738 26.44 1.00 29.27
C THR A 738 25.15 1.78 29.02
N ASP A 739 24.45 1.51 27.88
CA ASP A 739 23.18 2.14 27.59
C ASP A 739 22.14 1.83 28.66
N ARG A 740 21.33 2.82 28.97
CA ARG A 740 20.28 2.69 29.98
C ARG A 740 18.97 3.26 29.47
N PHE A 741 17.87 2.54 29.75
CA PHE A 741 16.54 3.01 29.50
C PHE A 741 15.60 2.51 30.58
N ASN A 742 14.79 3.39 31.15
CA ASN A 742 13.84 3.06 32.20
C ASN A 742 12.68 4.06 32.22
N LYS A 743 11.74 3.87 33.14
CA LYS A 743 10.63 4.77 33.40
C LYS A 743 10.48 5.12 34.87
N ILE A 744 9.94 6.29 35.14
CA ILE A 744 9.28 6.61 36.40
C ILE A 744 7.79 6.30 36.22
N SER A 745 7.25 5.51 37.15
CA SER A 745 5.82 5.25 37.24
C SER A 745 5.33 5.80 38.56
N GLU A 746 4.62 6.89 38.49
CA GLU A 746 3.88 7.43 39.66
C GLU A 746 2.38 7.29 39.41
N PRO A 747 1.53 7.34 40.45
CA PRO A 747 0.10 7.14 40.26
C PRO A 747 -0.55 8.00 39.20
N GLU A 748 0.10 9.08 38.80
CA GLU A 748 -0.47 10.09 37.92
C GLU A 748 0.48 10.54 36.78
N ALA A 749 1.70 9.97 36.61
CA ALA A 749 2.65 10.32 35.55
C ALA A 749 3.54 9.16 35.13
N THR A 750 3.80 9.04 33.85
CA THR A 750 4.76 8.10 33.24
C THR A 750 5.86 8.87 32.52
N ILE A 751 7.10 8.76 32.97
CA ILE A 751 8.26 9.45 32.40
C ILE A 751 9.23 8.41 31.86
N PHE A 752 9.55 8.44 30.57
CA PHE A 752 10.64 7.65 29.99
C PHE A 752 11.93 8.43 30.07
N TYR A 753 13.03 7.75 30.43
CA TYR A 753 14.35 8.35 30.49
C TYR A 753 15.44 7.34 30.14
N GLY A 754 16.55 7.85 29.61
CA GLY A 754 17.66 6.98 29.26
C GLY A 754 18.89 7.72 28.73
N VAL A 755 19.97 6.97 28.60
CA VAL A 755 21.25 7.42 28.06
C VAL A 755 21.77 6.35 27.11
N ARG A 756 22.23 6.75 25.95
CA ARG A 756 22.84 5.88 24.93
C ARG A 756 24.11 6.50 24.38
N SER A 757 25.08 5.67 24.09
CA SER A 757 26.37 6.09 23.51
C SER A 757 26.62 5.35 22.20
N ASN A 758 27.27 6.03 21.27
CA ASN A 758 27.74 5.39 20.03
C ASN A 758 28.80 4.32 20.37
N PRO A 759 28.56 3.04 19.99
CA PRO A 759 29.53 1.99 20.30
C PRO A 759 30.94 2.21 19.72
N GLU A 760 31.02 2.90 18.58
CA GLU A 760 32.31 3.19 17.91
C GLU A 760 32.94 4.49 18.40
N ARG A 761 32.14 5.44 18.89
CA ARG A 761 32.52 6.76 19.36
C ARG A 761 31.82 7.10 20.66
N PRO A 762 32.26 6.58 21.81
CA PRO A 762 31.58 6.74 23.10
C PRO A 762 31.37 8.19 23.55
N GLU A 763 32.16 9.13 23.02
CA GLU A 763 31.96 10.57 23.22
C GLU A 763 30.62 11.07 22.60
N GLU A 764 30.13 10.43 21.54
CA GLU A 764 28.79 10.71 21.02
C GLU A 764 27.73 10.05 21.90
N THR A 765 27.27 10.78 22.88
CA THR A 765 26.24 10.30 23.84
C THR A 765 24.98 11.15 23.73
N VAL A 766 23.84 10.48 23.80
CA VAL A 766 22.50 11.06 23.78
C VAL A 766 21.78 10.68 25.06
N ALA A 767 21.16 11.64 25.71
CA ALA A 767 20.27 11.41 26.85
C ALA A 767 18.87 11.96 26.56
N MET A 768 17.85 11.30 27.10
CA MET A 768 16.46 11.63 26.86
C MET A 768 15.67 11.60 28.15
N VAL A 769 14.75 12.58 28.30
CA VAL A 769 13.66 12.53 29.28
C VAL A 769 12.36 12.91 28.55
N ALA A 770 11.33 12.07 28.65
CA ALA A 770 10.08 12.22 27.92
C ALA A 770 8.89 11.92 28.81
N HIS A 771 7.99 12.90 28.96
CA HIS A 771 6.75 12.75 29.72
C HIS A 771 5.69 12.09 28.84
N MET A 772 5.47 10.81 29.03
CA MET A 772 4.61 9.98 28.16
C MET A 772 3.11 10.11 28.49
N GLY A 773 2.75 10.71 29.59
CA GLY A 773 1.37 10.97 29.97
C GLY A 773 1.19 11.21 31.45
N GLY A 774 0.26 12.10 31.83
CA GLY A 774 -0.15 12.35 33.20
C GLY A 774 0.09 13.76 33.68
N LYS A 775 0.13 13.94 35.02
CA LYS A 775 0.35 15.26 35.65
C LYS A 775 1.80 15.72 35.46
N ALA A 776 1.97 17.04 35.55
CA ALA A 776 3.29 17.66 35.54
C ALA A 776 4.25 17.02 36.57
N HIS A 777 5.49 16.79 36.15
CA HIS A 777 6.50 16.14 36.99
C HIS A 777 7.81 16.93 37.01
N ARG A 778 8.40 17.09 38.19
CA ARG A 778 9.66 17.79 38.36
C ARG A 778 10.83 16.82 38.15
N ILE A 779 11.74 17.20 37.28
CA ILE A 779 12.88 16.40 36.87
C ILE A 779 14.15 16.99 37.52
N GLN A 780 14.87 16.15 38.26
CA GLN A 780 16.24 16.42 38.69
C GLN A 780 17.18 15.58 37.82
N LEU A 781 17.72 16.19 36.77
CA LEU A 781 18.37 15.50 35.68
C LEU A 781 19.63 14.71 36.14
N ALA A 782 20.46 15.32 36.98
CA ALA A 782 21.70 14.71 37.48
C ALA A 782 21.41 13.42 38.25
N ASP A 783 20.37 13.42 39.09
CA ASP A 783 19.96 12.25 39.87
C ASP A 783 19.33 11.17 38.99
N LEU A 784 18.46 11.59 38.06
CA LEU A 784 17.72 10.68 37.20
C LEU A 784 18.59 9.95 36.18
N LEU A 785 19.47 10.69 35.51
CA LEU A 785 20.26 10.14 34.42
C LEU A 785 21.69 9.78 34.86
N GLN A 786 22.10 10.11 36.12
CA GLN A 786 23.44 9.90 36.65
C GLN A 786 24.51 10.43 35.69
N LEU A 787 24.28 11.64 35.16
CA LEU A 787 25.16 12.27 34.22
C LEU A 787 26.40 12.83 34.95
N GLU A 788 27.56 12.41 34.48
CA GLU A 788 28.82 12.97 34.97
C GLU A 788 29.31 14.07 34.02
N GLY A 789 29.74 15.20 34.62
CA GLY A 789 30.31 16.34 33.90
C GLY A 789 29.31 17.45 33.55
N GLU A 790 29.85 18.63 33.22
CA GLU A 790 29.08 19.86 32.93
C GLU A 790 28.80 20.04 31.41
N ASP A 791 29.16 19.06 30.53
CA ASP A 791 29.23 19.24 29.08
C ASP A 791 27.92 18.84 28.34
N TRP A 792 26.80 18.88 29.05
CA TRP A 792 25.49 18.54 28.42
C TRP A 792 24.78 19.77 27.89
N GLN A 793 24.27 19.66 26.69
CA GLN A 793 23.46 20.70 26.06
C GLN A 793 22.16 20.16 25.52
N VAL A 794 21.15 21.02 25.47
CA VAL A 794 19.85 20.68 24.86
C VAL A 794 20.02 20.63 23.36
N ALA A 795 19.85 19.42 22.79
CA ALA A 795 19.82 19.23 21.35
C ALA A 795 18.41 19.55 20.78
N ILE A 796 17.38 19.05 21.45
CA ILE A 796 15.97 19.28 21.06
C ILE A 796 15.12 19.34 22.33
N ALA A 797 14.18 20.30 22.36
CA ALA A 797 13.16 20.41 23.38
C ALA A 797 11.77 20.50 22.72
N SER A 798 10.76 19.95 23.38
CA SER A 798 9.36 20.05 22.93
C SER A 798 8.93 21.50 22.73
N PRO A 799 8.02 21.77 21.80
CA PRO A 799 7.44 23.09 21.61
C PRO A 799 6.91 23.68 22.91
N GLY A 800 7.29 24.92 23.17
CA GLY A 800 6.88 25.65 24.39
C GLY A 800 7.65 25.30 25.68
N LEU A 801 8.53 24.31 25.66
CA LEU A 801 9.40 23.99 26.78
C LEU A 801 10.62 24.94 26.80
N THR A 802 10.80 25.69 27.90
CA THR A 802 11.96 26.55 28.13
C THR A 802 12.69 26.08 29.39
N LEU A 803 13.89 25.59 29.24
CA LEU A 803 14.74 25.13 30.34
C LEU A 803 15.56 26.29 30.84
N LYS A 804 15.34 26.73 32.08
CA LYS A 804 16.12 27.75 32.75
C LYS A 804 17.34 27.15 33.47
N ASP A 805 17.15 25.95 33.97
CA ASP A 805 18.17 25.13 34.62
C ASP A 805 18.03 23.71 34.06
N LEU A 806 19.11 23.14 33.54
CA LEU A 806 19.15 21.77 33.04
C LEU A 806 19.03 20.73 34.15
N ASN A 807 19.45 21.09 35.37
CA ASN A 807 19.47 20.15 36.48
C ASN A 807 18.14 20.07 37.21
N ASP A 808 17.28 21.08 37.08
CA ASP A 808 16.01 21.16 37.82
C ASP A 808 14.91 21.87 36.96
N PHE A 809 14.02 21.10 36.37
CA PHE A 809 12.93 21.63 35.55
C PHE A 809 11.64 20.78 35.66
N GLU A 810 10.55 21.31 35.20
CA GLU A 810 9.25 20.63 35.20
C GLU A 810 8.86 20.28 33.74
N LEU A 811 8.42 19.03 33.53
CA LEU A 811 7.79 18.56 32.28
C LEU A 811 6.27 18.48 32.48
N GLN A 812 5.55 19.09 31.55
CA GLN A 812 4.10 18.89 31.40
C GLN A 812 3.83 17.63 30.58
N ASP A 813 2.57 17.20 30.54
CA ASP A 813 2.13 16.09 29.68
C ASP A 813 2.61 16.29 28.24
N THR A 814 3.15 15.23 27.63
CA THR A 814 3.68 15.15 26.26
C THR A 814 4.98 15.97 26.01
N GLN A 815 5.54 16.63 27.00
CA GLN A 815 6.83 17.33 26.85
C GLN A 815 8.04 16.39 26.98
N ALA A 816 9.09 16.70 26.26
CA ALA A 816 10.33 15.93 26.29
C ALA A 816 11.55 16.80 25.96
N VAL A 817 12.70 16.34 26.38
CA VAL A 817 14.00 16.92 26.07
C VAL A 817 14.99 15.84 25.66
N LEU A 818 15.77 16.17 24.64
CA LEU A 818 16.88 15.37 24.14
C LEU A 818 18.16 16.17 24.35
N LEU A 819 19.14 15.52 24.93
CA LEU A 819 20.42 16.11 25.27
C LEU A 819 21.54 15.39 24.54
N THR A 820 22.60 16.13 24.20
CA THR A 820 23.84 15.57 23.66
C THR A 820 25.02 16.02 24.53
N LYS A 821 26.03 15.18 24.60
CA LYS A 821 27.32 15.57 25.21
C LYS A 821 28.15 16.35 24.18
N THR A 822 28.72 17.47 24.59
CA THR A 822 29.61 18.31 23.73
C THR A 822 30.98 17.72 23.57
#